data_442abf298adb6a8a71459341aac9bf8a
#
_entry.id   442abf298adb6a8a71459341aac9bf8a
#
_cell.length_a   1.000
_cell.length_b   1.000
_cell.length_c   1.000
_cell.angle_alpha   90.00
_cell.angle_beta   90.00
_cell.angle_gamma   90.00
#
_symmetry.space_group_name_H-M   'P 1'
#
loop_
_entity.id
_entity.type
_entity.pdbx_description
1 polymer ?
#
loop_
_entity_poly.entity_id
_entity_poly.type
_entity_poly.pdbx_seq_one_letter_code
_entity_poly.pdbx_strand_id
1 'polypeptide(L)'
;MVLATFVALSLTTARAAKAVTVTSPSGRLSVELQTGEGGLRWTVNRDGKPVCTASDISMQLASRVLGGEASPKSVKQTQMKETIRPVVPLKFSVIESQYNQATLNFGQYRLELRVMDNAVAYRFVTDLKGEVEVMDEQFNIMPTDGFTAHYQTCGSFNTSYEEPYQHKTIAEWQKDDKLATVPALLSRDDDTQLLIGESDVDDYPRLFLKAGEKGITTAFPKAPITWEPRGDRGETITQEADYIAKTQGRRAFPWRFVVVTDSRGIVEQTVPLQLARRNVLPDVSWIKPGKFSWEWWNGATPFGPDVDFKAGCNYETYCYYADFAAKFGLEYILLDEGWAKSTRDPFHGNDGLRLPELIKYCNAKGVKVVLWLPWLTVHQHLDTLFETYAQWGITAVKIDFMDHADQWMVNFYKRVTAEAAKYHIIIDWHGSFTPAGLEQEYPNLVSYEGIRGLEQMGGCRPENTTFLPFIRNAVGPADFTPGGMNNMQPDRYRADRPNSGAMGTRAFQMALYVVLESGVQMLADNPTRYYQNEDCTRFIASVPTTWDETRCLEAKAGEYVVVAKRKGEEWFIGGITNNTPRDLNLNLDFLSEGNHRMTLFRDGKNAGYQAMHYNKAEQNVSKGSSLSIHMERNGGFAATIK
;
A
#
# COMPACT_ATOMS: atom_id res chain seq x y z
N MET A 1 -58.40 -27.94 -51.73
CA MET A 1 -58.39 -27.02 -50.57
C MET A 1 -57.01 -27.10 -49.96
N VAL A 2 -56.11 -26.18 -50.31
CA VAL A 2 -54.72 -26.16 -49.89
C VAL A 2 -54.62 -25.10 -48.83
N LEU A 3 -54.30 -25.48 -47.60
CA LEU A 3 -54.06 -24.55 -46.45
C LEU A 3 -52.63 -24.02 -46.59
N ALA A 4 -52.48 -22.73 -46.84
CA ALA A 4 -51.18 -22.02 -46.71
C ALA A 4 -50.96 -21.56 -45.29
N THR A 5 -49.95 -22.12 -44.61
CA THR A 5 -49.52 -21.70 -43.29
C THR A 5 -48.55 -20.51 -43.46
N PHE A 6 -48.95 -19.33 -43.03
CA PHE A 6 -48.06 -18.16 -42.91
C PHE A 6 -47.21 -18.30 -41.63
N VAL A 7 -45.90 -18.48 -41.78
CA VAL A 7 -44.93 -18.34 -40.72
C VAL A 7 -44.52 -16.85 -40.67
N ALA A 8 -44.98 -16.13 -39.63
CA ALA A 8 -44.52 -14.78 -39.36
C ALA A 8 -43.12 -14.85 -38.76
N LEU A 9 -42.08 -14.52 -39.54
CA LEU A 9 -40.74 -14.25 -39.01
C LEU A 9 -40.80 -12.88 -38.29
N SER A 10 -40.75 -12.89 -36.97
CA SER A 10 -40.49 -11.70 -36.19
C SER A 10 -39.00 -11.32 -36.31
N LEU A 11 -38.71 -10.36 -37.17
CA LEU A 11 -37.42 -9.68 -37.23
C LEU A 11 -37.26 -8.86 -35.92
N THR A 12 -36.59 -9.42 -34.92
CA THR A 12 -36.01 -8.65 -33.83
C THR A 12 -34.90 -7.80 -34.41
N THR A 13 -35.13 -6.52 -34.60
CA THR A 13 -34.07 -5.55 -34.92
C THR A 13 -33.11 -5.49 -33.74
N ALA A 14 -31.97 -6.18 -33.89
CA ALA A 14 -30.84 -6.02 -32.97
C ALA A 14 -30.49 -4.53 -32.94
N ARG A 15 -30.67 -3.91 -31.77
CA ARG A 15 -30.27 -2.51 -31.52
C ARG A 15 -28.75 -2.48 -31.57
N ALA A 16 -28.17 -1.82 -32.59
CA ALA A 16 -26.73 -1.73 -32.76
C ALA A 16 -26.04 -1.29 -31.47
N ALA A 17 -24.99 -1.99 -31.05
CA ALA A 17 -24.16 -1.65 -29.92
C ALA A 17 -23.65 -0.20 -30.08
N LYS A 18 -23.85 0.64 -29.07
CA LYS A 18 -23.40 2.03 -29.10
C LYS A 18 -21.97 2.07 -28.53
N ALA A 19 -21.01 2.36 -29.39
CA ALA A 19 -19.62 2.52 -28.99
C ALA A 19 -19.35 3.95 -28.51
N VAL A 20 -18.59 4.12 -27.43
CA VAL A 20 -18.12 5.40 -26.89
C VAL A 20 -16.61 5.33 -26.76
N THR A 21 -15.88 6.16 -27.48
CA THR A 21 -14.44 6.28 -27.34
C THR A 21 -14.10 7.43 -26.42
N VAL A 22 -13.23 7.17 -25.43
CA VAL A 22 -12.67 8.17 -24.52
C VAL A 22 -11.15 8.06 -24.59
N THR A 23 -10.48 9.17 -24.92
CA THR A 23 -9.01 9.24 -24.96
C THR A 23 -8.48 9.92 -23.70
N SER A 24 -7.26 9.63 -23.31
CA SER A 24 -6.56 10.38 -22.26
C SER A 24 -6.22 11.80 -22.73
N PRO A 25 -5.87 12.75 -21.83
CA PRO A 25 -5.47 14.10 -22.21
C PRO A 25 -4.32 14.15 -23.22
N SER A 26 -3.31 13.27 -23.09
CA SER A 26 -2.19 13.17 -24.03
C SER A 26 -2.50 12.37 -25.31
N GLY A 27 -3.63 11.65 -25.35
CA GLY A 27 -4.00 10.75 -26.44
C GLY A 27 -3.28 9.39 -26.41
N ARG A 28 -2.38 9.11 -25.45
CA ARG A 28 -1.64 7.84 -25.36
C ARG A 28 -2.50 6.66 -24.99
N LEU A 29 -3.49 6.85 -24.11
CA LEU A 29 -4.51 5.83 -23.81
C LEU A 29 -5.82 6.18 -24.48
N SER A 30 -6.52 5.16 -24.94
CA SER A 30 -7.91 5.26 -25.37
C SER A 30 -8.70 4.06 -24.88
N VAL A 31 -9.97 4.29 -24.57
CA VAL A 31 -10.93 3.26 -24.16
C VAL A 31 -12.07 3.26 -25.16
N GLU A 32 -12.32 2.11 -25.75
CA GLU A 32 -13.50 1.85 -26.57
C GLU A 32 -14.54 1.12 -25.73
N LEU A 33 -15.49 1.86 -25.17
CA LEU A 33 -16.58 1.32 -24.37
C LEU A 33 -17.75 0.94 -25.26
N GLN A 34 -18.22 -0.29 -25.14
CA GLN A 34 -19.41 -0.81 -25.84
C GLN A 34 -20.53 -1.07 -24.82
N THR A 35 -21.77 -0.74 -25.23
CA THR A 35 -22.99 -0.93 -24.44
C THR A 35 -24.06 -1.60 -25.28
N GLY A 36 -24.99 -2.35 -24.69
CA GLY A 36 -26.09 -3.04 -25.38
C GLY A 36 -26.11 -4.53 -25.09
N GLU A 37 -26.51 -5.34 -26.07
CA GLU A 37 -26.50 -6.80 -25.92
C GLU A 37 -25.10 -7.30 -25.56
N GLY A 38 -24.99 -8.09 -24.50
CA GLY A 38 -23.73 -8.56 -23.92
C GLY A 38 -23.13 -7.64 -22.85
N GLY A 39 -23.89 -6.62 -22.37
CA GLY A 39 -23.53 -5.80 -21.24
C GLY A 39 -22.49 -4.71 -21.54
N LEU A 40 -21.89 -4.19 -20.47
CA LEU A 40 -20.81 -3.22 -20.55
C LEU A 40 -19.48 -3.94 -20.73
N ARG A 41 -18.72 -3.52 -21.74
CA ARG A 41 -17.37 -4.01 -22.02
C ARG A 41 -16.52 -2.92 -22.63
N TRP A 42 -15.22 -2.96 -22.43
CA TRP A 42 -14.28 -2.03 -23.07
C TRP A 42 -13.01 -2.71 -23.57
N THR A 43 -12.33 -2.01 -24.46
CA THR A 43 -10.94 -2.30 -24.85
C THR A 43 -10.09 -1.09 -24.48
N VAL A 44 -8.98 -1.34 -23.80
CA VAL A 44 -7.96 -0.33 -23.51
C VAL A 44 -6.86 -0.43 -24.53
N ASN A 45 -6.57 0.67 -25.23
CA ASN A 45 -5.46 0.77 -26.17
C ASN A 45 -4.40 1.72 -25.61
N ARG A 46 -3.12 1.35 -25.74
CA ARG A 46 -1.96 2.20 -25.49
C ARG A 46 -1.23 2.44 -26.80
N ASP A 47 -1.03 3.72 -27.16
CA ASP A 47 -0.37 4.13 -28.40
C ASP A 47 -1.00 3.41 -29.64
N GLY A 48 -2.33 3.29 -29.66
CA GLY A 48 -3.11 2.67 -30.72
C GLY A 48 -3.14 1.13 -30.75
N LYS A 49 -2.51 0.44 -29.78
CA LYS A 49 -2.49 -1.02 -29.68
C LYS A 49 -3.29 -1.50 -28.47
N PRO A 50 -4.13 -2.54 -28.58
CA PRO A 50 -4.85 -3.09 -27.45
C PRO A 50 -3.89 -3.70 -26.43
N VAL A 51 -4.15 -3.45 -25.14
CA VAL A 51 -3.38 -4.01 -24.02
C VAL A 51 -4.21 -4.90 -23.12
N CYS A 52 -5.49 -4.59 -22.95
CA CYS A 52 -6.43 -5.45 -22.25
C CYS A 52 -7.88 -5.14 -22.66
N THR A 53 -8.76 -6.09 -22.37
CA THR A 53 -10.22 -5.90 -22.45
C THR A 53 -10.82 -6.10 -21.07
N ALA A 54 -11.97 -5.47 -20.81
CA ALA A 54 -12.81 -5.83 -19.68
C ALA A 54 -14.23 -6.12 -20.15
N SER A 55 -14.86 -7.10 -19.51
CA SER A 55 -16.22 -7.54 -19.81
C SER A 55 -17.04 -7.77 -18.54
N ASP A 56 -18.33 -8.01 -18.71
CA ASP A 56 -19.29 -8.31 -17.64
C ASP A 56 -19.32 -7.24 -16.53
N ILE A 57 -19.05 -5.96 -16.89
CA ILE A 57 -19.02 -4.86 -15.95
C ILE A 57 -20.43 -4.60 -15.42
N SER A 58 -20.70 -5.10 -14.24
CA SER A 58 -22.05 -5.09 -13.65
C SER A 58 -22.03 -5.07 -12.13
N MET A 59 -23.15 -4.62 -11.55
CA MET A 59 -23.41 -4.69 -10.11
C MET A 59 -24.80 -5.26 -9.90
N GLN A 60 -24.88 -6.41 -9.24
CA GLN A 60 -26.12 -7.09 -8.91
C GLN A 60 -26.67 -6.52 -7.62
N LEU A 61 -27.75 -5.74 -7.69
CA LEU A 61 -28.55 -5.37 -6.53
C LEU A 61 -29.67 -6.40 -6.32
N ALA A 62 -30.20 -6.53 -5.12
CA ALA A 62 -31.34 -7.39 -4.84
C ALA A 62 -32.55 -7.10 -5.75
N SER A 63 -32.72 -5.86 -6.19
CA SER A 63 -33.84 -5.40 -7.01
C SER A 63 -33.56 -5.32 -8.51
N ARG A 64 -32.31 -5.26 -8.97
CA ARG A 64 -31.91 -5.05 -10.37
C ARG A 64 -30.42 -5.29 -10.60
N VAL A 65 -30.04 -5.40 -11.89
CA VAL A 65 -28.64 -5.36 -12.33
C VAL A 65 -28.31 -3.99 -12.90
N LEU A 66 -27.20 -3.40 -12.44
CA LEU A 66 -26.61 -2.20 -13.05
C LEU A 66 -25.56 -2.68 -14.07
N GLY A 67 -25.46 -2.00 -15.22
CA GLY A 67 -24.46 -2.35 -16.25
C GLY A 67 -24.82 -3.55 -17.13
N GLY A 68 -25.96 -4.20 -16.93
CA GLY A 68 -26.43 -5.30 -17.77
C GLY A 68 -26.68 -4.87 -19.22
N GLU A 69 -27.63 -5.48 -19.92
CA GLU A 69 -27.90 -5.24 -21.34
C GLU A 69 -28.51 -3.85 -21.67
N ALA A 70 -28.23 -2.84 -20.86
CA ALA A 70 -28.82 -1.51 -21.01
C ALA A 70 -28.01 -0.59 -21.91
N SER A 71 -28.70 0.16 -22.75
CA SER A 71 -28.11 1.30 -23.48
C SER A 71 -28.28 2.58 -22.67
N PRO A 72 -27.26 3.44 -22.56
CA PRO A 72 -27.36 4.70 -21.82
C PRO A 72 -28.35 5.65 -22.52
N LYS A 73 -29.13 6.38 -21.71
CA LYS A 73 -30.04 7.45 -22.18
C LYS A 73 -29.26 8.63 -22.76
N SER A 74 -28.12 8.92 -22.16
CA SER A 74 -27.20 9.97 -22.63
C SER A 74 -25.76 9.65 -22.23
N VAL A 75 -24.81 10.20 -22.99
CA VAL A 75 -23.39 10.17 -22.71
C VAL A 75 -22.86 11.59 -22.72
N LYS A 76 -22.15 11.97 -21.66
CA LYS A 76 -21.47 13.28 -21.56
C LYS A 76 -19.98 13.02 -21.38
N GLN A 77 -19.16 13.71 -22.16
CA GLN A 77 -17.70 13.71 -21.96
C GLN A 77 -17.26 15.08 -21.44
N THR A 78 -16.31 15.06 -20.49
CA THR A 78 -15.72 16.25 -19.88
C THR A 78 -14.22 16.04 -19.68
N GLN A 79 -13.44 17.10 -19.85
CA GLN A 79 -12.04 17.13 -19.45
C GLN A 79 -11.95 17.79 -18.08
N MET A 80 -11.16 17.18 -17.19
CA MET A 80 -10.95 17.66 -15.84
C MET A 80 -9.47 17.89 -15.57
N LYS A 81 -9.18 18.94 -14.81
CA LYS A 81 -7.86 19.24 -14.27
C LYS A 81 -8.00 19.67 -12.83
N GLU A 82 -7.18 19.10 -11.95
CA GLU A 82 -7.21 19.35 -10.51
C GLU A 82 -5.80 19.29 -9.94
N THR A 83 -5.46 20.19 -9.04
CA THR A 83 -4.22 20.13 -8.26
C THR A 83 -4.52 19.53 -6.89
N ILE A 84 -3.88 18.44 -6.55
CA ILE A 84 -4.02 17.74 -5.28
C ILE A 84 -2.76 17.97 -4.44
N ARG A 85 -2.95 18.31 -3.16
CA ARG A 85 -1.89 18.48 -2.17
C ARG A 85 -2.12 17.51 -1.01
N PRO A 86 -1.49 16.31 -1.03
CA PRO A 86 -1.64 15.34 0.06
C PRO A 86 -1.15 15.94 1.37
N VAL A 87 -1.85 15.64 2.48
CA VAL A 87 -1.41 16.05 3.83
C VAL A 87 -0.13 15.30 4.22
N VAL A 88 -0.06 14.01 3.88
CA VAL A 88 1.13 13.17 4.03
C VAL A 88 1.66 12.83 2.64
N PRO A 89 2.58 13.64 2.07
CA PRO A 89 3.06 13.45 0.71
C PRO A 89 4.12 12.33 0.64
N LEU A 90 3.71 11.13 0.26
CA LEU A 90 4.60 9.96 0.18
C LEU A 90 5.46 9.94 -1.09
N LYS A 91 5.02 10.59 -2.16
CA LYS A 91 5.76 10.69 -3.46
C LYS A 91 5.92 12.15 -3.89
N PHE A 92 4.84 12.92 -3.86
CA PHE A 92 4.79 14.29 -4.36
C PHE A 92 3.99 15.17 -3.40
N SER A 93 4.50 16.37 -3.11
CA SER A 93 3.76 17.38 -2.34
C SER A 93 2.69 18.10 -3.18
N VAL A 94 2.79 18.01 -4.51
CA VAL A 94 1.82 18.55 -5.46
C VAL A 94 1.61 17.54 -6.59
N ILE A 95 0.36 17.20 -6.85
CA ILE A 95 -0.04 16.28 -7.92
C ILE A 95 -0.98 17.00 -8.87
N GLU A 96 -0.61 17.13 -10.13
CA GLU A 96 -1.47 17.63 -11.19
C GLU A 96 -2.26 16.47 -11.80
N SER A 97 -3.52 16.34 -11.39
CA SER A 97 -4.44 15.32 -11.89
C SER A 97 -5.16 15.83 -13.14
N GLN A 98 -5.03 15.11 -14.25
CA GLN A 98 -5.73 15.42 -15.49
C GLN A 98 -6.35 14.15 -16.06
N TYR A 99 -7.61 14.23 -16.49
CA TYR A 99 -8.32 13.11 -17.09
C TYR A 99 -9.48 13.55 -17.96
N ASN A 100 -9.86 12.71 -18.90
CA ASN A 100 -11.12 12.80 -19.60
C ASN A 100 -12.13 11.83 -18.98
N GLN A 101 -13.33 12.27 -18.72
CA GLN A 101 -14.39 11.48 -18.10
C GLN A 101 -15.58 11.34 -19.03
N ALA A 102 -16.02 10.11 -19.28
CA ALA A 102 -17.34 9.83 -19.84
C ALA A 102 -18.30 9.49 -18.70
N THR A 103 -19.47 10.14 -18.69
CA THR A 103 -20.59 9.83 -17.80
C THR A 103 -21.73 9.25 -18.63
N LEU A 104 -22.00 7.96 -18.47
CA LEU A 104 -23.07 7.24 -19.14
C LEU A 104 -24.28 7.21 -18.20
N ASN A 105 -25.35 7.88 -18.57
CA ASN A 105 -26.57 8.00 -17.75
C ASN A 105 -27.59 6.93 -18.17
N PHE A 106 -27.99 6.09 -17.22
CA PHE A 106 -29.02 5.04 -17.39
C PHE A 106 -30.35 5.39 -16.66
N GLY A 107 -30.46 6.61 -16.11
CA GLY A 107 -31.62 7.11 -15.37
C GLY A 107 -31.37 7.15 -13.87
N GLN A 108 -31.70 6.09 -13.14
CA GLN A 108 -31.47 6.03 -11.69
C GLN A 108 -30.03 5.67 -11.29
N TYR A 109 -29.18 5.43 -12.27
CA TYR A 109 -27.74 5.23 -12.06
C TYR A 109 -26.96 5.75 -13.25
N ARG A 110 -25.67 5.95 -13.07
CA ARG A 110 -24.71 6.28 -14.11
C ARG A 110 -23.41 5.49 -13.90
N LEU A 111 -22.71 5.25 -14.99
CA LEU A 111 -21.33 4.80 -14.99
C LEU A 111 -20.43 6.02 -15.22
N GLU A 112 -19.46 6.24 -14.38
CA GLU A 112 -18.38 7.21 -14.58
C GLU A 112 -17.13 6.44 -15.01
N LEU A 113 -16.59 6.79 -16.18
CA LEU A 113 -15.36 6.23 -16.74
C LEU A 113 -14.34 7.36 -16.88
N ARG A 114 -13.21 7.28 -16.18
CA ARG A 114 -12.07 8.21 -16.28
C ARG A 114 -10.94 7.57 -17.06
N VAL A 115 -10.35 8.34 -17.97
CA VAL A 115 -9.15 7.94 -18.72
C VAL A 115 -8.08 8.99 -18.46
N MET A 116 -7.05 8.57 -17.74
CA MET A 116 -5.83 9.31 -17.41
C MET A 116 -4.73 8.95 -18.43
N ASP A 117 -3.61 9.64 -18.41
CA ASP A 117 -2.50 9.33 -19.33
C ASP A 117 -1.83 7.99 -19.05
N ASN A 118 -2.05 7.44 -17.86
CA ASN A 118 -1.48 6.17 -17.40
C ASN A 118 -2.50 5.24 -16.72
N ALA A 119 -3.81 5.52 -16.77
CA ALA A 119 -4.80 4.66 -16.14
C ALA A 119 -6.20 4.82 -16.72
N VAL A 120 -6.99 3.78 -16.53
CA VAL A 120 -8.44 3.76 -16.76
C VAL A 120 -9.12 3.38 -15.45
N ALA A 121 -10.15 4.12 -15.06
CA ALA A 121 -10.92 3.84 -13.86
C ALA A 121 -12.42 4.01 -14.11
N TYR A 122 -13.23 3.17 -13.46
CA TYR A 122 -14.68 3.32 -13.50
C TYR A 122 -15.32 3.13 -12.13
N ARG A 123 -16.53 3.67 -11.98
CA ARG A 123 -17.42 3.37 -10.87
C ARG A 123 -18.89 3.49 -11.26
N PHE A 124 -19.74 2.81 -10.52
CA PHE A 124 -21.17 3.08 -10.53
C PHE A 124 -21.51 4.21 -9.55
N VAL A 125 -22.49 5.03 -9.95
CA VAL A 125 -23.08 6.04 -9.07
C VAL A 125 -24.60 5.92 -9.18
N THR A 126 -25.28 5.77 -8.04
CA THR A 126 -26.71 5.53 -7.98
C THR A 126 -27.47 6.69 -7.37
N ASP A 127 -28.73 6.84 -7.77
CA ASP A 127 -29.72 7.77 -7.20
C ASP A 127 -31.00 6.99 -6.88
N LEU A 128 -30.85 5.94 -6.07
CA LEU A 128 -31.93 5.07 -5.60
C LEU A 128 -32.44 5.57 -4.24
N LYS A 129 -33.69 5.30 -3.93
CA LYS A 129 -34.30 5.67 -2.63
C LYS A 129 -34.02 4.58 -1.58
N GLY A 130 -33.78 5.03 -0.34
CA GLY A 130 -33.58 4.16 0.80
C GLY A 130 -32.28 3.35 0.75
N GLU A 131 -32.23 2.27 1.49
CA GLU A 131 -31.12 1.33 1.48
C GLU A 131 -31.23 0.33 0.34
N VAL A 132 -30.09 -0.15 -0.13
CA VAL A 132 -29.98 -1.19 -1.16
C VAL A 132 -29.02 -2.29 -0.69
N GLU A 133 -29.33 -3.52 -1.06
CA GLU A 133 -28.47 -4.67 -0.86
C GLU A 133 -27.73 -4.97 -2.18
N VAL A 134 -26.41 -5.01 -2.12
CA VAL A 134 -25.54 -5.40 -3.23
C VAL A 134 -25.20 -6.87 -3.06
N MET A 135 -25.64 -7.68 -4.01
CA MET A 135 -25.47 -9.13 -3.97
C MET A 135 -24.09 -9.54 -4.51
N ASP A 136 -23.62 -8.82 -5.55
CA ASP A 136 -22.34 -9.07 -6.20
C ASP A 136 -21.93 -7.89 -7.10
N GLU A 137 -20.64 -7.77 -7.41
CA GLU A 137 -20.10 -6.85 -8.40
C GLU A 137 -19.10 -7.62 -9.28
N GLN A 138 -19.25 -7.50 -10.58
CA GLN A 138 -18.41 -8.22 -11.54
C GLN A 138 -17.72 -7.28 -12.52
N PHE A 139 -16.46 -7.55 -12.78
CA PHE A 139 -15.75 -7.21 -14.00
C PHE A 139 -14.69 -8.28 -14.28
N ASN A 140 -14.47 -8.59 -15.55
CA ASN A 140 -13.44 -9.53 -15.97
C ASN A 140 -12.40 -8.77 -16.79
N ILE A 141 -11.14 -8.86 -16.43
CA ILE A 141 -10.02 -8.28 -17.17
C ILE A 141 -9.28 -9.39 -17.89
N MET A 142 -9.19 -9.28 -19.22
CA MET A 142 -8.38 -10.15 -20.05
C MET A 142 -7.26 -9.31 -20.68
N PRO A 143 -6.01 -9.42 -20.21
CA PRO A 143 -4.88 -8.81 -20.88
C PRO A 143 -4.64 -9.49 -22.24
N THR A 144 -3.94 -8.80 -23.13
CA THR A 144 -3.39 -9.44 -24.34
C THR A 144 -2.33 -10.49 -23.97
N ASP A 145 -1.89 -11.30 -24.93
CA ASP A 145 -0.92 -12.35 -24.67
C ASP A 145 0.42 -11.84 -24.12
N GLY A 146 1.15 -12.71 -23.43
CA GLY A 146 2.51 -12.49 -22.95
C GLY A 146 2.64 -11.87 -21.56
N PHE A 147 1.53 -11.67 -20.83
CA PHE A 147 1.59 -11.17 -19.46
C PHE A 147 1.79 -12.28 -18.43
N THR A 148 2.66 -12.00 -17.45
CA THR A 148 2.80 -12.73 -16.18
C THR A 148 2.12 -11.93 -15.08
N ALA A 149 1.28 -12.57 -14.29
CA ALA A 149 0.62 -11.97 -13.12
C ALA A 149 1.49 -12.12 -11.87
N HIS A 150 1.61 -11.04 -11.11
CA HIS A 150 2.30 -10.96 -9.82
C HIS A 150 1.26 -10.53 -8.78
N TYR A 151 0.92 -11.42 -7.88
CA TYR A 151 -0.18 -11.23 -6.94
C TYR A 151 0.07 -11.93 -5.62
N GLN A 152 -0.51 -11.41 -4.57
CA GLN A 152 -0.49 -12.04 -3.25
C GLN A 152 -1.68 -12.99 -3.14
N THR A 153 -1.42 -14.28 -2.95
CA THR A 153 -2.47 -15.29 -2.81
C THR A 153 -3.05 -15.31 -1.39
N CYS A 154 -4.30 -15.73 -1.25
CA CYS A 154 -4.92 -16.02 0.03
C CYS A 154 -5.84 -17.24 -0.07
N GLY A 155 -6.03 -17.92 1.07
CA GLY A 155 -6.87 -19.11 1.16
C GLY A 155 -8.35 -18.81 1.36
N SER A 156 -8.68 -17.60 1.84
CA SER A 156 -10.02 -17.12 2.12
C SER A 156 -10.04 -15.58 2.17
N PHE A 157 -11.21 -14.99 2.39
CA PHE A 157 -11.37 -13.55 2.62
C PHE A 157 -10.87 -13.08 3.99
N ASN A 158 -10.49 -14.01 4.87
CA ASN A 158 -9.81 -13.72 6.13
C ASN A 158 -8.32 -13.96 5.94
N THR A 159 -7.53 -12.89 5.94
CA THR A 159 -6.09 -12.91 5.65
C THR A 159 -5.41 -11.68 6.23
N SER A 160 -4.17 -11.84 6.71
CA SER A 160 -3.32 -10.74 7.17
C SER A 160 -2.64 -9.96 6.04
N TYR A 161 -2.80 -10.40 4.78
CA TYR A 161 -2.14 -9.79 3.61
C TYR A 161 -0.62 -9.84 3.63
N GLU A 162 -0.04 -10.90 4.23
CA GLU A 162 1.41 -11.05 4.42
C GLU A 162 2.03 -12.19 3.60
N GLU A 163 1.30 -12.82 2.70
CA GLU A 163 1.83 -13.88 1.85
C GLU A 163 2.82 -13.34 0.81
N PRO A 164 3.83 -14.11 0.40
CA PRO A 164 4.72 -13.71 -0.69
C PRO A 164 3.98 -13.66 -2.04
N TYR A 165 4.45 -12.80 -2.94
CA TYR A 165 3.89 -12.73 -4.28
C TYR A 165 4.11 -14.02 -5.06
N GLN A 166 3.07 -14.44 -5.79
CA GLN A 166 3.12 -15.49 -6.80
C GLN A 166 3.42 -14.85 -8.16
N HIS A 167 4.07 -15.59 -9.04
CA HIS A 167 4.45 -15.15 -10.39
C HIS A 167 4.01 -16.20 -11.38
N LYS A 168 2.85 -16.03 -12.02
CA LYS A 168 2.18 -17.03 -12.85
C LYS A 168 1.52 -16.41 -14.07
N THR A 169 1.44 -17.20 -15.13
CA THR A 169 0.50 -16.90 -16.22
C THR A 169 -0.94 -16.95 -15.69
N ILE A 170 -1.87 -16.31 -16.38
CA ILE A 170 -3.31 -16.35 -15.99
C ILE A 170 -3.83 -17.79 -16.03
N ALA A 171 -3.38 -18.60 -17.01
CA ALA A 171 -3.77 -19.99 -17.13
C ALA A 171 -3.26 -20.87 -15.96
N GLU A 172 -2.07 -20.59 -15.45
CA GLU A 172 -1.54 -21.26 -14.25
C GLU A 172 -2.29 -20.82 -13.00
N TRP A 173 -2.58 -19.50 -12.85
CA TRP A 173 -3.37 -19.00 -11.74
C TRP A 173 -4.78 -19.60 -11.73
N GLN A 174 -5.43 -19.71 -12.91
CA GLN A 174 -6.74 -20.34 -13.03
C GLN A 174 -6.75 -21.78 -12.52
N LYS A 175 -5.70 -22.57 -12.81
CA LYS A 175 -5.58 -23.95 -12.33
C LYS A 175 -5.44 -24.06 -10.81
N ASP A 176 -4.84 -23.07 -10.16
CA ASP A 176 -4.67 -23.05 -8.71
C ASP A 176 -5.97 -22.77 -7.96
N ASP A 177 -6.95 -22.16 -8.62
CA ASP A 177 -8.27 -21.79 -8.08
C ASP A 177 -8.21 -21.01 -6.76
N LYS A 178 -7.19 -20.14 -6.60
CA LYS A 178 -6.98 -19.36 -5.38
C LYS A 178 -7.37 -17.90 -5.57
N LEU A 179 -7.85 -17.32 -4.48
CA LEU A 179 -8.06 -15.89 -4.37
C LEU A 179 -6.72 -15.14 -4.34
N ALA A 180 -6.75 -13.91 -4.81
CA ALA A 180 -5.68 -12.94 -4.65
C ALA A 180 -6.21 -11.65 -4.05
N THR A 181 -5.38 -11.00 -3.24
CA THR A 181 -5.64 -9.65 -2.76
C THR A 181 -5.32 -8.62 -3.85
N VAL A 182 -5.88 -7.43 -3.75
CA VAL A 182 -5.46 -6.30 -4.58
C VAL A 182 -4.39 -5.47 -3.87
N PRO A 183 -3.46 -4.83 -4.64
CA PRO A 183 -3.36 -4.81 -6.10
C PRO A 183 -2.69 -6.05 -6.69
N ALA A 184 -3.00 -6.33 -7.96
CA ALA A 184 -2.28 -7.33 -8.76
C ALA A 184 -1.58 -6.63 -9.93
N LEU A 185 -0.30 -6.96 -10.15
CA LEU A 185 0.51 -6.45 -11.24
C LEU A 185 0.61 -7.50 -12.35
N LEU A 186 0.46 -7.08 -13.60
CA LEU A 186 0.75 -7.91 -14.76
C LEU A 186 1.89 -7.26 -15.55
N SER A 187 2.94 -8.01 -15.77
CA SER A 187 4.14 -7.56 -16.47
C SER A 187 4.32 -8.30 -17.79
N ARG A 188 4.78 -7.59 -18.82
CA ARG A 188 5.14 -8.17 -20.13
C ARG A 188 6.59 -7.82 -20.47
N ASP A 189 7.22 -8.63 -21.32
CA ASP A 189 8.65 -8.50 -21.67
C ASP A 189 9.03 -7.16 -22.31
N ASP A 190 8.08 -6.48 -22.96
CA ASP A 190 8.26 -5.15 -23.56
C ASP A 190 8.15 -4.01 -22.51
N ASP A 191 8.22 -4.34 -21.23
CA ASP A 191 8.04 -3.45 -20.09
C ASP A 191 6.64 -2.83 -19.95
N THR A 192 5.63 -3.37 -20.64
CA THR A 192 4.24 -2.97 -20.40
C THR A 192 3.77 -3.53 -19.07
N GLN A 193 3.27 -2.65 -18.18
CA GLN A 193 2.77 -2.98 -16.86
C GLN A 193 1.29 -2.64 -16.76
N LEU A 194 0.48 -3.57 -16.22
CA LEU A 194 -0.91 -3.34 -15.85
C LEU A 194 -1.06 -3.55 -14.34
N LEU A 195 -1.53 -2.56 -13.61
CA LEU A 195 -1.83 -2.70 -12.18
C LEU A 195 -3.34 -2.63 -11.95
N ILE A 196 -3.91 -3.71 -11.48
CA ILE A 196 -5.35 -3.83 -11.17
C ILE A 196 -5.56 -3.50 -9.70
N GLY A 197 -6.49 -2.59 -9.40
CA GLY A 197 -6.78 -2.19 -8.03
C GLY A 197 -8.09 -1.44 -7.86
N GLU A 198 -8.28 -0.92 -6.65
CA GLU A 198 -9.45 -0.16 -6.24
C GLU A 198 -9.06 1.09 -5.45
N SER A 199 -9.95 2.07 -5.40
CA SER A 199 -9.79 3.26 -4.56
C SER A 199 -11.14 3.81 -4.13
N ASP A 200 -11.16 4.69 -3.12
CA ASP A 200 -12.37 5.31 -2.56
C ASP A 200 -13.34 4.26 -1.97
N VAL A 201 -12.78 3.23 -1.32
CA VAL A 201 -13.57 2.18 -0.68
C VAL A 201 -14.16 2.70 0.63
N ASP A 202 -15.48 2.82 0.66
CA ASP A 202 -16.24 3.36 1.78
C ASP A 202 -17.58 2.65 1.87
N ASP A 203 -17.95 2.15 3.05
CA ASP A 203 -19.18 1.41 3.29
C ASP A 203 -19.42 0.29 2.27
N TYR A 204 -18.34 -0.45 1.95
CA TYR A 204 -18.30 -1.49 0.93
C TYR A 204 -17.14 -2.47 1.22
N PRO A 205 -17.25 -3.76 0.88
CA PRO A 205 -16.15 -4.71 1.10
C PRO A 205 -14.97 -4.44 0.17
N ARG A 206 -13.79 -4.96 0.57
CA ARG A 206 -12.58 -4.93 -0.26
C ARG A 206 -12.69 -5.89 -1.44
N LEU A 207 -12.09 -5.47 -2.55
CA LEU A 207 -11.95 -6.28 -3.75
C LEU A 207 -10.90 -7.38 -3.57
N PHE A 208 -11.25 -8.60 -3.97
CA PHE A 208 -10.34 -9.71 -4.25
C PHE A 208 -10.45 -10.10 -5.71
N LEU A 209 -9.44 -10.81 -6.20
CA LEU A 209 -9.35 -11.27 -7.58
C LEU A 209 -9.25 -12.79 -7.63
N LYS A 210 -9.70 -13.35 -8.75
CA LYS A 210 -9.60 -14.77 -9.07
C LYS A 210 -9.37 -14.92 -10.58
N ALA A 211 -8.56 -15.86 -11.00
CA ALA A 211 -8.47 -16.18 -12.43
C ALA A 211 -9.59 -17.14 -12.85
N GLY A 212 -10.24 -16.84 -13.98
CA GLY A 212 -11.33 -17.62 -14.57
C GLY A 212 -11.21 -17.73 -16.09
N GLU A 213 -12.18 -18.34 -16.73
CA GLU A 213 -12.19 -18.54 -18.19
C GLU A 213 -12.17 -17.22 -18.98
N LYS A 214 -12.74 -16.15 -18.41
CA LYS A 214 -12.79 -14.81 -19.02
C LYS A 214 -11.64 -13.89 -18.56
N GLY A 215 -10.57 -14.44 -17.99
CA GLY A 215 -9.45 -13.70 -17.46
C GLY A 215 -9.52 -13.56 -15.94
N ILE A 216 -9.10 -12.40 -15.43
CA ILE A 216 -9.11 -12.08 -14.01
C ILE A 216 -10.45 -11.48 -13.64
N THR A 217 -11.16 -12.10 -12.71
CA THR A 217 -12.48 -11.71 -12.23
C THR A 217 -12.46 -11.23 -10.78
N THR A 218 -13.50 -10.53 -10.39
CA THR A 218 -13.72 -10.03 -9.02
C THR A 218 -14.24 -11.12 -8.09
N ALA A 219 -13.95 -10.97 -6.80
CA ALA A 219 -14.56 -11.70 -5.71
C ALA A 219 -14.67 -10.80 -4.46
N PHE A 220 -15.69 -11.01 -3.64
CA PHE A 220 -15.95 -10.20 -2.46
C PHE A 220 -16.36 -11.06 -1.27
N PRO A 221 -15.93 -10.71 -0.03
CA PRO A 221 -16.50 -11.29 1.17
C PRO A 221 -17.95 -10.85 1.35
N LYS A 222 -18.76 -11.72 1.89
CA LYS A 222 -20.12 -11.40 2.31
C LYS A 222 -20.14 -10.62 3.62
N ALA A 223 -21.20 -9.86 3.85
CA ALA A 223 -21.36 -9.12 5.09
C ALA A 223 -21.58 -10.09 6.27
N PRO A 224 -20.86 -9.91 7.41
CA PRO A 224 -21.05 -10.75 8.58
C PRO A 224 -22.39 -10.46 9.30
N ILE A 225 -23.04 -11.50 9.80
CA ILE A 225 -24.24 -11.41 10.65
C ILE A 225 -23.89 -11.73 12.09
N THR A 226 -23.19 -12.83 12.32
CA THR A 226 -22.76 -13.27 13.65
C THR A 226 -21.29 -13.69 13.61
N TRP A 227 -20.63 -13.53 14.76
CA TRP A 227 -19.25 -13.97 14.97
C TRP A 227 -19.04 -14.45 16.40
N GLU A 228 -18.00 -15.24 16.60
CA GLU A 228 -17.57 -15.75 17.89
C GLU A 228 -16.12 -15.38 18.17
N PRO A 229 -15.74 -15.16 19.44
CA PRO A 229 -14.35 -14.85 19.78
C PRO A 229 -13.37 -15.94 19.31
N ARG A 230 -12.28 -15.52 18.69
CA ARG A 230 -11.14 -16.35 18.31
C ARG A 230 -9.92 -15.94 19.16
N GLY A 231 -9.77 -16.60 20.30
CA GLY A 231 -8.73 -16.24 21.27
C GLY A 231 -8.98 -14.87 21.89
N ASP A 232 -7.91 -14.08 22.01
CA ASP A 232 -7.90 -12.76 22.64
C ASP A 232 -7.73 -11.58 21.65
N ARG A 233 -7.60 -11.87 20.35
CA ARG A 233 -7.18 -10.89 19.34
C ARG A 233 -8.17 -10.66 18.22
N GLY A 234 -9.10 -11.57 18.00
CA GLY A 234 -10.04 -11.50 16.90
C GLY A 234 -11.30 -12.32 17.08
N GLU A 235 -12.08 -12.39 16.02
CA GLU A 235 -13.34 -13.09 15.93
C GLU A 235 -13.39 -13.96 14.68
N THR A 236 -14.20 -15.00 14.72
CA THR A 236 -14.52 -15.84 13.56
C THR A 236 -15.96 -15.58 13.15
N ILE A 237 -16.19 -15.21 11.89
CA ILE A 237 -17.52 -15.06 11.32
C ILE A 237 -18.19 -16.44 11.30
N THR A 238 -19.33 -16.58 11.98
CA THR A 238 -20.09 -17.83 12.09
C THR A 238 -21.32 -17.86 11.19
N GLN A 239 -21.81 -16.69 10.78
CA GLN A 239 -22.90 -16.55 9.81
C GLN A 239 -22.70 -15.31 8.94
N GLU A 240 -22.87 -15.49 7.64
CA GLU A 240 -22.82 -14.43 6.63
C GLU A 240 -24.20 -14.15 6.03
N ALA A 241 -24.40 -12.92 5.57
CA ALA A 241 -25.56 -12.51 4.80
C ALA A 241 -25.51 -13.09 3.36
N ASP A 242 -26.61 -12.97 2.64
CA ASP A 242 -26.64 -13.30 1.21
C ASP A 242 -26.04 -12.21 0.33
N TYR A 243 -25.79 -11.01 0.87
CA TYR A 243 -25.25 -9.84 0.18
C TYR A 243 -23.81 -9.53 0.63
N ILE A 244 -23.08 -8.80 -0.23
CA ILE A 244 -21.73 -8.32 0.07
C ILE A 244 -21.74 -6.95 0.78
N ALA A 245 -22.78 -6.13 0.53
CA ALA A 245 -22.98 -4.85 1.19
C ALA A 245 -24.47 -4.48 1.30
N LYS A 246 -24.82 -3.80 2.41
CA LYS A 246 -26.09 -3.10 2.58
C LYS A 246 -25.79 -1.63 2.85
N THR A 247 -26.24 -0.73 1.97
CA THR A 247 -25.78 0.66 1.96
C THR A 247 -26.85 1.61 1.42
N GLN A 248 -26.60 2.92 1.52
CA GLN A 248 -27.50 3.93 1.01
C GLN A 248 -27.62 3.87 -0.52
N GLY A 249 -28.86 3.93 -1.03
CA GLY A 249 -29.13 3.86 -2.48
C GLY A 249 -28.70 5.10 -3.28
N ARG A 250 -28.42 6.23 -2.62
CA ARG A 250 -27.86 7.42 -3.25
C ARG A 250 -26.38 7.54 -2.87
N ARG A 251 -25.48 7.02 -3.73
CA ARG A 251 -24.05 7.03 -3.48
C ARG A 251 -23.21 6.84 -4.73
N ALA A 252 -21.91 7.13 -4.61
CA ALA A 252 -20.87 6.62 -5.48
C ALA A 252 -20.29 5.34 -4.87
N PHE A 253 -20.09 4.30 -5.69
CA PHE A 253 -19.39 3.07 -5.31
C PHE A 253 -17.87 3.23 -5.51
N PRO A 254 -17.05 2.32 -4.97
CA PRO A 254 -15.59 2.40 -5.14
C PRO A 254 -15.16 2.45 -6.61
N TRP A 255 -14.03 3.09 -6.86
CA TRP A 255 -13.36 3.03 -8.16
C TRP A 255 -12.67 1.70 -8.35
N ARG A 256 -12.85 1.12 -9.55
CA ARG A 256 -12.03 0.02 -10.06
C ARG A 256 -11.11 0.60 -11.12
N PHE A 257 -9.81 0.31 -11.04
CA PHE A 257 -8.85 0.89 -11.98
C PHE A 257 -7.88 -0.14 -12.53
N VAL A 258 -7.35 0.19 -13.69
CA VAL A 258 -6.18 -0.46 -14.31
C VAL A 258 -5.19 0.64 -14.66
N VAL A 259 -4.03 0.66 -13.99
CA VAL A 259 -2.91 1.49 -14.44
C VAL A 259 -2.27 0.80 -15.63
N VAL A 260 -1.91 1.56 -16.66
CA VAL A 260 -1.30 1.08 -17.91
C VAL A 260 -0.07 1.93 -18.20
N THR A 261 1.13 1.41 -17.91
CA THR A 261 2.37 2.17 -18.05
C THR A 261 3.58 1.23 -18.21
N ASP A 262 4.79 1.68 -17.92
CA ASP A 262 6.02 0.91 -17.81
C ASP A 262 6.47 0.79 -16.34
N SER A 263 7.57 0.08 -16.07
CA SER A 263 8.07 -0.13 -14.71
C SER A 263 8.36 1.17 -13.96
N ARG A 264 8.92 2.19 -14.62
CA ARG A 264 9.17 3.51 -14.00
C ARG A 264 7.85 4.21 -13.66
N GLY A 265 6.91 4.19 -14.59
CA GLY A 265 5.60 4.81 -14.42
C GLY A 265 4.79 4.17 -13.30
N ILE A 266 4.92 2.85 -13.04
CA ILE A 266 4.28 2.20 -11.89
C ILE A 266 4.83 2.75 -10.57
N VAL A 267 6.13 2.96 -10.45
CA VAL A 267 6.75 3.49 -9.23
C VAL A 267 6.32 4.94 -8.96
N GLU A 268 6.22 5.77 -10.00
CA GLU A 268 5.89 7.19 -9.87
C GLU A 268 4.39 7.49 -9.79
N GLN A 269 3.50 6.59 -10.27
CA GLN A 269 2.08 6.88 -10.38
C GLN A 269 1.41 7.13 -9.01
N THR A 270 0.32 7.89 -9.06
CA THR A 270 -0.50 8.29 -7.90
C THR A 270 -1.99 8.09 -8.15
N VAL A 271 -2.36 7.20 -9.04
CA VAL A 271 -3.75 6.97 -9.47
C VAL A 271 -4.71 6.68 -8.31
N PRO A 272 -4.38 5.79 -7.33
CA PRO A 272 -5.28 5.53 -6.21
C PRO A 272 -5.60 6.79 -5.40
N LEU A 273 -4.58 7.65 -5.16
CA LEU A 273 -4.75 8.92 -4.45
C LEU A 273 -5.59 9.92 -5.26
N GLN A 274 -5.40 9.99 -6.58
CA GLN A 274 -6.17 10.87 -7.45
C GLN A 274 -7.67 10.51 -7.47
N LEU A 275 -7.99 9.23 -7.32
CA LEU A 275 -9.36 8.70 -7.30
C LEU A 275 -10.02 8.82 -5.91
N ALA A 276 -9.24 8.89 -4.84
CA ALA A 276 -9.72 8.93 -3.46
C ALA A 276 -10.46 10.24 -3.12
N ARG A 277 -11.29 10.18 -2.09
CA ARG A 277 -11.90 11.36 -1.45
C ARG A 277 -10.81 12.27 -0.91
N ARG A 278 -11.16 13.55 -0.79
CA ARG A 278 -10.26 14.54 -0.21
C ARG A 278 -10.36 14.56 1.30
N ASN A 279 -9.33 15.08 1.95
CA ASN A 279 -9.27 15.26 3.39
C ASN A 279 -10.51 15.97 3.95
N VAL A 280 -11.07 15.41 5.03
CA VAL A 280 -12.23 15.94 5.75
C VAL A 280 -11.87 16.59 7.09
N LEU A 281 -10.62 16.45 7.55
CA LEU A 281 -10.19 17.03 8.82
C LEU A 281 -9.97 18.55 8.66
N PRO A 282 -10.52 19.36 9.57
CA PRO A 282 -10.38 20.82 9.49
C PRO A 282 -8.98 21.31 9.86
N ASP A 283 -8.27 20.58 10.71
CA ASP A 283 -6.88 20.84 11.09
C ASP A 283 -6.07 19.54 10.96
N VAL A 284 -4.94 19.65 10.30
CA VAL A 284 -3.99 18.53 10.05
C VAL A 284 -2.59 18.86 10.54
N SER A 285 -2.39 20.01 11.18
CA SER A 285 -1.07 20.50 11.61
C SER A 285 -0.41 19.63 12.69
N TRP A 286 -1.22 18.87 13.40
CA TRP A 286 -0.80 17.95 14.45
C TRP A 286 -0.33 16.58 13.90
N ILE A 287 -0.63 16.23 12.67
CA ILE A 287 -0.21 14.98 12.04
C ILE A 287 1.29 15.05 11.78
N LYS A 288 2.06 14.20 12.45
CA LYS A 288 3.53 14.16 12.38
C LYS A 288 4.01 12.78 11.92
N PRO A 289 4.20 12.59 10.62
CA PRO A 289 4.93 11.43 10.12
C PRO A 289 6.36 11.39 10.70
N GLY A 290 6.91 10.19 10.92
CA GLY A 290 8.24 10.10 11.54
C GLY A 290 8.78 8.68 11.65
N LYS A 291 9.84 8.50 12.42
CA LYS A 291 10.51 7.23 12.64
C LYS A 291 10.29 6.70 14.04
N PHE A 292 10.12 5.37 14.10
CA PHE A 292 9.87 4.64 15.33
C PHE A 292 11.07 3.75 15.66
N SER A 293 11.64 3.88 16.85
CA SER A 293 12.49 2.84 17.41
C SER A 293 11.60 1.73 17.98
N TRP A 294 11.75 0.50 17.48
CA TRP A 294 10.83 -0.62 17.69
C TRP A 294 11.54 -1.86 18.21
N GLU A 295 10.97 -2.52 19.23
CA GLU A 295 11.65 -3.56 19.98
C GLU A 295 11.21 -5.01 19.65
N TRP A 296 10.03 -5.18 19.07
CA TRP A 296 9.45 -6.52 18.93
C TRP A 296 10.32 -7.47 18.08
N TRP A 297 10.81 -6.99 16.93
CA TRP A 297 11.62 -7.79 16.00
C TRP A 297 12.91 -8.32 16.62
N ASN A 298 13.53 -7.54 17.49
CA ASN A 298 14.79 -7.85 18.14
C ASN A 298 14.60 -8.43 19.57
N GLY A 299 13.35 -8.67 20.00
CA GLY A 299 12.99 -9.30 21.29
C GLY A 299 13.20 -8.40 22.50
N ALA A 300 13.21 -7.09 22.32
CA ALA A 300 13.44 -6.10 23.39
C ALA A 300 14.73 -6.37 24.19
N THR A 301 15.81 -6.80 23.50
CA THR A 301 17.02 -7.30 24.16
C THR A 301 18.25 -6.51 23.71
N PRO A 302 18.41 -5.23 24.10
CA PRO A 302 19.67 -4.51 23.93
C PRO A 302 20.78 -5.20 24.74
N PHE A 303 22.02 -5.02 24.30
CA PHE A 303 23.20 -5.63 24.90
C PHE A 303 24.38 -4.67 24.80
N GLY A 304 25.45 -4.96 25.51
CA GLY A 304 26.66 -4.14 25.46
C GLY A 304 27.08 -3.63 26.83
N PRO A 305 28.23 -2.93 26.92
CA PRO A 305 28.80 -2.53 28.19
C PRO A 305 28.02 -1.42 28.91
N ASP A 306 27.14 -0.74 28.22
CA ASP A 306 26.26 0.33 28.71
C ASP A 306 24.85 -0.17 29.08
N VAL A 307 24.56 -1.47 28.94
CA VAL A 307 23.30 -2.08 29.35
C VAL A 307 23.52 -2.76 30.73
N ASP A 308 23.27 -2.02 31.79
CA ASP A 308 23.39 -2.49 33.18
C ASP A 308 22.00 -2.71 33.82
N PHE A 309 21.12 -3.39 33.09
CA PHE A 309 19.78 -3.76 33.53
C PHE A 309 19.30 -5.04 32.86
N LYS A 310 18.29 -5.69 33.44
CA LYS A 310 17.66 -6.86 32.80
C LYS A 310 16.75 -6.38 31.65
N ALA A 311 17.12 -6.75 30.42
CA ALA A 311 16.37 -6.41 29.23
C ALA A 311 15.00 -7.13 29.15
N GLY A 312 14.06 -6.57 28.41
CA GLY A 312 12.68 -7.06 28.19
C GLY A 312 11.68 -5.93 28.03
N CYS A 313 10.38 -6.22 28.00
CA CYS A 313 9.33 -5.21 27.97
C CYS A 313 9.18 -4.51 29.34
N ASN A 314 10.16 -3.70 29.73
CA ASN A 314 10.23 -3.02 31.01
C ASN A 314 10.72 -1.58 30.90
N TYR A 315 10.60 -0.83 31.99
CA TYR A 315 10.91 0.59 32.04
C TYR A 315 12.35 0.92 31.62
N GLU A 316 13.33 0.19 32.12
CA GLU A 316 14.75 0.43 31.86
C GLU A 316 15.09 0.23 30.38
N THR A 317 14.56 -0.83 29.78
CA THR A 317 14.73 -1.10 28.35
C THR A 317 14.12 0.03 27.51
N TYR A 318 12.90 0.43 27.79
CA TYR A 318 12.26 1.51 27.00
C TYR A 318 12.91 2.89 27.22
N CYS A 319 13.48 3.15 28.40
CA CYS A 319 14.33 4.33 28.60
C CYS A 319 15.56 4.30 27.69
N TYR A 320 16.20 3.14 27.52
CA TYR A 320 17.34 2.98 26.62
C TYR A 320 16.94 3.21 25.14
N TYR A 321 15.77 2.72 24.72
CA TYR A 321 15.20 3.01 23.39
C TYR A 321 14.87 4.49 23.20
N ALA A 322 14.33 5.15 24.23
CA ALA A 322 14.04 6.58 24.21
C ALA A 322 15.32 7.44 24.13
N ASP A 323 16.39 7.05 24.82
CA ASP A 323 17.70 7.70 24.75
C ASP A 323 18.32 7.58 23.37
N PHE A 324 18.19 6.41 22.76
CA PHE A 324 18.59 6.17 21.38
C PHE A 324 17.78 7.06 20.42
N ALA A 325 16.46 7.05 20.52
CA ALA A 325 15.58 7.86 19.68
C ALA A 325 15.94 9.36 19.80
N ALA A 326 16.10 9.87 21.02
CA ALA A 326 16.49 11.27 21.25
C ALA A 326 17.87 11.62 20.67
N LYS A 327 18.87 10.71 20.81
CA LYS A 327 20.24 10.93 20.27
C LYS A 327 20.26 11.07 18.75
N PHE A 328 19.43 10.30 18.04
CA PHE A 328 19.40 10.29 16.59
C PHE A 328 18.26 11.13 15.98
N GLY A 329 17.43 11.77 16.83
CA GLY A 329 16.34 12.64 16.38
C GLY A 329 15.14 11.88 15.81
N LEU A 330 14.90 10.66 16.31
CA LEU A 330 13.69 9.91 16.00
C LEU A 330 12.51 10.44 16.81
N GLU A 331 11.34 10.50 16.21
CA GLU A 331 10.15 11.09 16.82
C GLU A 331 9.51 10.19 17.90
N TYR A 332 9.65 8.85 17.75
CA TYR A 332 8.84 7.89 18.49
C TYR A 332 9.65 6.70 19.01
N ILE A 333 9.16 6.11 20.11
CA ILE A 333 9.38 4.70 20.44
C ILE A 333 8.05 3.96 20.39
N LEU A 334 8.04 2.75 19.81
CA LEU A 334 6.86 1.89 19.79
C LEU A 334 7.01 0.80 20.85
N LEU A 335 6.02 0.72 21.73
CA LEU A 335 5.83 -0.36 22.67
C LEU A 335 4.88 -1.36 22.04
N ASP A 336 5.43 -2.47 21.55
CA ASP A 336 4.68 -3.52 20.85
C ASP A 336 4.05 -4.53 21.82
N GLU A 337 3.55 -5.67 21.34
CA GLU A 337 2.93 -6.69 22.17
C GLU A 337 3.79 -7.05 23.41
N GLY A 338 3.16 -7.00 24.57
CA GLY A 338 3.82 -7.23 25.86
C GLY A 338 3.96 -5.98 26.75
N TRP A 339 3.68 -4.78 26.23
CA TRP A 339 3.67 -3.57 27.03
C TRP A 339 2.53 -3.56 28.04
N ALA A 340 1.35 -4.03 27.64
CA ALA A 340 0.15 -4.06 28.48
C ALA A 340 0.14 -5.28 29.42
N LYS A 341 -0.63 -5.19 30.50
CA LYS A 341 -0.86 -6.28 31.44
C LYS A 341 -1.53 -7.49 30.78
N SER A 342 -2.35 -7.26 29.80
CA SER A 342 -2.88 -8.26 28.87
C SER A 342 -3.28 -7.58 27.56
N THR A 343 -3.42 -8.35 26.50
CA THR A 343 -3.90 -7.87 25.19
C THR A 343 -5.30 -7.26 25.23
N ARG A 344 -6.09 -7.55 26.26
CA ARG A 344 -7.45 -7.03 26.47
C ARG A 344 -7.53 -5.83 27.42
N ASP A 345 -6.41 -5.45 28.05
CA ASP A 345 -6.35 -4.33 28.98
C ASP A 345 -5.50 -3.19 28.37
N PRO A 346 -6.13 -2.23 27.69
CA PRO A 346 -5.42 -1.13 27.04
C PRO A 346 -5.05 0.00 28.00
N PHE A 347 -5.38 -0.12 29.30
CA PHE A 347 -5.24 0.98 30.29
C PHE A 347 -4.15 0.74 31.32
N HIS A 348 -3.55 -0.44 31.39
CA HIS A 348 -2.52 -0.75 32.37
C HIS A 348 -1.31 -1.39 31.71
N GLY A 349 -0.14 -0.80 31.96
CA GLY A 349 1.14 -1.43 31.62
C GLY A 349 1.38 -2.71 32.41
N ASN A 350 2.26 -3.57 31.91
CA ASN A 350 2.75 -4.73 32.67
C ASN A 350 3.47 -4.28 33.96
N ASP A 351 3.68 -5.19 34.90
CA ASP A 351 4.21 -4.86 36.24
C ASP A 351 5.63 -4.22 36.21
N GLY A 352 6.40 -4.43 35.14
CA GLY A 352 7.75 -3.87 34.96
C GLY A 352 7.79 -2.53 34.24
N LEU A 353 6.67 -2.07 33.68
CA LEU A 353 6.71 -0.97 32.71
C LEU A 353 6.70 0.44 33.33
N ARG A 354 5.99 0.70 34.42
CA ARG A 354 5.80 2.05 34.99
C ARG A 354 5.41 3.06 33.88
N LEU A 355 4.32 2.79 33.17
CA LEU A 355 3.93 3.51 31.94
C LEU A 355 3.84 5.04 32.12
N PRO A 356 3.22 5.62 33.16
CA PRO A 356 3.16 7.07 33.36
C PRO A 356 4.55 7.72 33.47
N GLU A 357 5.49 7.08 34.19
CA GLU A 357 6.87 7.55 34.35
C GLU A 357 7.63 7.47 33.04
N LEU A 358 7.41 6.39 32.25
CA LEU A 358 8.04 6.24 30.94
C LEU A 358 7.57 7.34 29.97
N ILE A 359 6.26 7.60 29.90
CA ILE A 359 5.71 8.66 29.05
C ILE A 359 6.33 10.03 29.45
N LYS A 360 6.43 10.31 30.74
CA LYS A 360 7.07 11.53 31.22
C LYS A 360 8.55 11.60 30.85
N TYR A 361 9.27 10.48 30.97
CA TYR A 361 10.68 10.38 30.58
C TYR A 361 10.88 10.65 29.10
N CYS A 362 10.10 10.00 28.24
CA CYS A 362 10.14 10.18 26.78
C CYS A 362 9.82 11.64 26.39
N ASN A 363 8.74 12.21 26.93
CA ASN A 363 8.35 13.60 26.67
C ASN A 363 9.43 14.60 27.05
N ALA A 364 10.16 14.38 28.17
CA ALA A 364 11.26 15.22 28.58
C ALA A 364 12.45 15.20 27.59
N LYS A 365 12.55 14.18 26.76
CA LYS A 365 13.56 14.02 25.71
C LYS A 365 13.05 14.41 24.31
N GLY A 366 11.80 14.85 24.19
CA GLY A 366 11.17 15.18 22.91
C GLY A 366 10.73 13.96 22.10
N VAL A 367 10.72 12.77 22.69
CA VAL A 367 10.29 11.51 22.07
C VAL A 367 8.87 11.18 22.51
N LYS A 368 8.04 10.65 21.61
CA LYS A 368 6.67 10.23 21.89
C LYS A 368 6.56 8.72 22.00
N VAL A 369 5.62 8.26 22.82
CA VAL A 369 5.31 6.85 23.00
C VAL A 369 4.17 6.46 22.08
N VAL A 370 4.33 5.33 21.39
CA VAL A 370 3.32 4.66 20.56
C VAL A 370 2.94 3.36 21.24
N LEU A 371 1.65 3.02 21.27
CA LEU A 371 1.17 1.80 21.90
C LEU A 371 0.56 0.86 20.87
N TRP A 372 0.92 -0.41 20.95
CA TRP A 372 0.35 -1.49 20.16
C TRP A 372 -0.96 -2.02 20.79
N LEU A 373 -1.95 -2.34 19.97
CA LEU A 373 -3.26 -2.85 20.38
C LEU A 373 -3.81 -3.85 19.35
N PRO A 374 -4.45 -4.95 19.75
CA PRO A 374 -5.27 -5.71 18.84
C PRO A 374 -6.60 -4.98 18.54
N TRP A 375 -7.11 -5.11 17.32
CA TRP A 375 -8.34 -4.43 16.89
C TRP A 375 -9.55 -4.71 17.79
N LEU A 376 -9.66 -5.95 18.29
CA LEU A 376 -10.77 -6.34 19.15
C LEU A 376 -10.80 -5.55 20.46
N THR A 377 -9.62 -5.27 21.04
CA THR A 377 -9.51 -4.43 22.23
C THR A 377 -9.88 -2.98 21.92
N VAL A 378 -9.46 -2.46 20.78
CA VAL A 378 -9.89 -1.12 20.33
C VAL A 378 -11.40 -1.08 20.14
N HIS A 379 -11.99 -2.11 19.53
CA HIS A 379 -13.44 -2.19 19.35
C HIS A 379 -14.21 -2.17 20.68
N GLN A 380 -13.73 -2.92 21.69
CA GLN A 380 -14.37 -3.02 22.99
C GLN A 380 -14.27 -1.74 23.84
N HIS A 381 -13.27 -0.90 23.60
CA HIS A 381 -12.98 0.28 24.42
C HIS A 381 -13.01 1.60 23.63
N LEU A 382 -13.53 1.62 22.41
CA LEU A 382 -13.44 2.75 21.48
C LEU A 382 -13.95 4.07 22.09
N ASP A 383 -15.01 4.00 22.89
CA ASP A 383 -15.67 5.18 23.48
C ASP A 383 -14.78 5.98 24.45
N THR A 384 -13.77 5.36 25.05
CA THR A 384 -12.92 5.99 26.07
C THR A 384 -11.42 5.91 25.77
N LEU A 385 -11.02 5.04 24.84
CA LEU A 385 -9.62 4.71 24.58
C LEU A 385 -8.80 5.93 24.18
N PHE A 386 -9.20 6.61 23.12
CA PHE A 386 -8.41 7.71 22.56
C PHE A 386 -8.45 8.97 23.42
N GLU A 387 -9.54 9.22 24.14
CA GLU A 387 -9.59 10.28 25.16
C GLU A 387 -8.57 10.03 26.26
N THR A 388 -8.54 8.81 26.80
CA THR A 388 -7.58 8.41 27.83
C THR A 388 -6.14 8.53 27.33
N TYR A 389 -5.88 8.06 26.12
CA TYR A 389 -4.53 8.12 25.52
C TYR A 389 -4.06 9.56 25.28
N ALA A 390 -4.96 10.42 24.82
CA ALA A 390 -4.65 11.85 24.66
C ALA A 390 -4.31 12.51 26.01
N GLN A 391 -5.05 12.17 27.10
CA GLN A 391 -4.74 12.64 28.46
C GLN A 391 -3.37 12.15 28.93
N TRP A 392 -2.93 10.96 28.51
CA TRP A 392 -1.59 10.46 28.81
C TRP A 392 -0.50 11.10 27.96
N GLY A 393 -0.87 11.78 26.86
CA GLY A 393 0.06 12.36 25.90
C GLY A 393 0.55 11.38 24.83
N ILE A 394 -0.17 10.27 24.63
CA ILE A 394 0.01 9.35 23.50
C ILE A 394 -0.53 10.04 22.24
N THR A 395 0.24 10.00 21.16
CA THR A 395 -0.09 10.66 19.88
C THR A 395 -0.14 9.70 18.69
N ALA A 396 0.15 8.43 18.92
CA ALA A 396 0.13 7.40 17.89
C ALA A 396 -0.21 6.02 18.46
N VAL A 397 -0.84 5.18 17.63
CA VAL A 397 -1.12 3.76 17.94
C VAL A 397 -0.83 2.88 16.73
N LYS A 398 -0.35 1.65 17.02
CA LYS A 398 -0.29 0.54 16.06
C LYS A 398 -1.44 -0.41 16.41
N ILE A 399 -2.38 -0.63 15.46
CA ILE A 399 -3.55 -1.48 15.67
C ILE A 399 -3.45 -2.68 14.75
N ASP A 400 -3.55 -3.88 15.33
CA ASP A 400 -3.11 -5.12 14.70
C ASP A 400 -4.20 -6.20 14.65
N PHE A 401 -3.92 -7.27 13.86
CA PHE A 401 -4.77 -8.46 13.67
C PHE A 401 -6.11 -8.18 13.00
N MET A 402 -6.16 -7.24 12.06
CA MET A 402 -7.39 -6.81 11.40
C MET A 402 -8.05 -7.92 10.56
N ASP A 403 -7.27 -8.72 9.85
CA ASP A 403 -7.59 -9.97 9.13
C ASP A 403 -8.81 -9.95 8.19
N HIS A 404 -9.82 -9.13 8.44
CA HIS A 404 -11.09 -9.10 7.73
C HIS A 404 -11.11 -7.99 6.65
N ALA A 405 -11.96 -8.20 5.63
CA ALA A 405 -12.08 -7.27 4.50
C ALA A 405 -13.53 -7.03 4.04
N ASP A 406 -14.49 -7.47 4.83
CA ASP A 406 -15.93 -7.25 4.61
C ASP A 406 -16.33 -5.78 4.90
N GLN A 407 -17.58 -5.44 4.57
CA GLN A 407 -18.12 -4.09 4.77
C GLN A 407 -18.04 -3.63 6.23
N TRP A 408 -18.28 -4.52 7.19
CA TRP A 408 -18.25 -4.15 8.61
C TRP A 408 -16.85 -3.72 9.04
N MET A 409 -15.83 -4.49 8.64
CA MET A 409 -14.44 -4.18 8.95
C MET A 409 -13.97 -2.90 8.24
N VAL A 410 -14.31 -2.67 6.97
CA VAL A 410 -14.01 -1.40 6.29
C VAL A 410 -14.62 -0.22 7.04
N ASN A 411 -15.87 -0.34 7.51
CA ASN A 411 -16.51 0.68 8.33
C ASN A 411 -15.87 0.84 9.70
N PHE A 412 -15.31 -0.24 10.27
CA PHE A 412 -14.55 -0.19 11.52
C PHE A 412 -13.26 0.64 11.36
N TYR A 413 -12.47 0.41 10.30
CA TYR A 413 -11.28 1.24 10.00
C TYR A 413 -11.64 2.73 9.94
N LYS A 414 -12.68 3.07 9.20
CA LYS A 414 -13.11 4.48 9.08
C LYS A 414 -13.56 5.07 10.43
N ARG A 415 -14.38 4.33 11.18
CA ARG A 415 -14.88 4.78 12.48
C ARG A 415 -13.75 5.02 13.48
N VAL A 416 -12.82 4.07 13.59
CA VAL A 416 -11.68 4.18 14.51
C VAL A 416 -10.74 5.30 14.09
N THR A 417 -10.44 5.44 12.80
CA THR A 417 -9.57 6.50 12.28
C THR A 417 -10.18 7.88 12.52
N ALA A 418 -11.48 8.03 12.28
CA ALA A 418 -12.21 9.28 12.54
C ALA A 418 -12.26 9.61 14.05
N GLU A 419 -12.44 8.60 14.91
CA GLU A 419 -12.44 8.79 16.37
C GLU A 419 -11.07 9.23 16.86
N ALA A 420 -10.00 8.53 16.45
CA ALA A 420 -8.62 8.88 16.79
C ALA A 420 -8.24 10.32 16.37
N ALA A 421 -8.74 10.77 15.21
CA ALA A 421 -8.50 12.12 14.72
C ALA A 421 -9.03 13.21 15.67
N LYS A 422 -10.14 12.99 16.37
CA LYS A 422 -10.70 13.94 17.35
C LYS A 422 -9.75 14.21 18.51
N TYR A 423 -8.89 13.23 18.81
CA TYR A 423 -7.93 13.28 19.91
C TYR A 423 -6.49 13.48 19.43
N HIS A 424 -6.29 13.81 18.14
CA HIS A 424 -4.98 14.05 17.53
C HIS A 424 -4.04 12.84 17.62
N ILE A 425 -4.57 11.64 17.37
CA ILE A 425 -3.82 10.38 17.38
C ILE A 425 -3.68 9.87 15.94
N ILE A 426 -2.45 9.59 15.52
CA ILE A 426 -2.14 8.94 14.25
C ILE A 426 -2.21 7.41 14.39
N ILE A 427 -2.54 6.74 13.30
CA ILE A 427 -2.73 5.29 13.26
C ILE A 427 -1.81 4.65 12.24
N ASP A 428 -1.25 3.50 12.62
CA ASP A 428 -0.63 2.51 11.76
C ASP A 428 -1.40 1.19 11.89
N TRP A 429 -1.93 0.66 10.77
CA TRP A 429 -2.71 -0.57 10.76
C TRP A 429 -1.84 -1.77 10.42
N HIS A 430 -1.89 -2.84 11.25
CA HIS A 430 -1.17 -4.10 11.04
C HIS A 430 -2.12 -5.30 10.88
N GLY A 431 -1.63 -6.43 10.32
CA GLY A 431 -2.49 -7.53 9.92
C GLY A 431 -3.62 -7.05 9.01
N SER A 432 -3.36 -6.07 8.18
CA SER A 432 -4.35 -5.18 7.56
C SER A 432 -4.39 -5.32 6.05
N PHE A 433 -5.50 -4.94 5.45
CA PHE A 433 -5.57 -4.80 4.00
C PHE A 433 -4.73 -3.61 3.48
N THR A 434 -4.46 -3.60 2.17
CA THR A 434 -3.72 -2.53 1.49
C THR A 434 -4.51 -1.21 1.45
N PRO A 435 -3.87 -0.03 1.31
CA PRO A 435 -4.56 1.26 1.18
C PRO A 435 -5.58 1.28 0.04
N ALA A 436 -6.68 2.01 0.23
CA ALA A 436 -7.71 2.21 -0.78
C ALA A 436 -8.44 3.56 -0.66
N GLY A 437 -7.75 4.61 -0.18
CA GLY A 437 -8.23 5.97 -0.17
C GLY A 437 -8.64 6.53 1.18
N LEU A 438 -8.80 5.70 2.23
CA LEU A 438 -9.14 6.18 3.57
C LEU A 438 -8.06 7.11 4.14
N GLU A 439 -6.79 6.84 3.86
CA GLU A 439 -5.64 7.65 4.25
C GLU A 439 -5.63 9.06 3.60
N GLN A 440 -6.40 9.27 2.56
CA GLN A 440 -6.61 10.60 1.96
C GLN A 440 -7.78 11.34 2.60
N GLU A 441 -8.84 10.62 2.95
CA GLU A 441 -10.01 11.18 3.65
C GLU A 441 -9.65 11.54 5.11
N TYR A 442 -8.86 10.66 5.76
CA TYR A 442 -8.38 10.81 7.14
C TYR A 442 -6.85 10.65 7.19
N PRO A 443 -6.09 11.73 6.96
CA PRO A 443 -4.62 11.64 6.85
C PRO A 443 -3.89 11.38 8.17
N ASN A 444 -4.59 11.25 9.29
CA ASN A 444 -4.04 10.69 10.52
C ASN A 444 -3.81 9.16 10.44
N LEU A 445 -4.32 8.51 9.42
CA LEU A 445 -3.94 7.17 9.03
C LEU A 445 -2.68 7.27 8.16
N VAL A 446 -1.53 6.99 8.74
CA VAL A 446 -0.22 7.29 8.15
C VAL A 446 0.45 6.08 7.54
N SER A 447 0.07 4.86 7.94
CA SER A 447 0.59 3.62 7.36
C SER A 447 -0.36 2.44 7.53
N TYR A 448 -0.05 1.38 6.76
CA TYR A 448 -0.67 0.06 6.84
C TYR A 448 0.42 -0.99 6.63
N GLU A 449 0.30 -2.15 7.24
CA GLU A 449 1.14 -3.29 6.87
C GLU A 449 0.71 -3.87 5.51
N GLY A 450 -0.16 -4.84 5.47
CA GLY A 450 -0.62 -5.50 4.24
C GLY A 450 0.52 -5.92 3.32
N ILE A 451 1.59 -6.49 3.88
CA ILE A 451 2.88 -6.72 3.23
C ILE A 451 3.62 -7.88 3.92
N ARG A 452 4.43 -8.61 3.16
CA ARG A 452 5.43 -9.50 3.76
C ARG A 452 6.70 -8.70 4.04
N GLY A 453 6.76 -8.10 5.24
CA GLY A 453 7.83 -7.21 5.69
C GLY A 453 8.97 -7.94 6.42
N LEU A 454 9.90 -7.16 6.98
CA LEU A 454 11.05 -7.69 7.73
C LEU A 454 10.61 -8.43 9.00
N GLU A 455 9.44 -8.10 9.55
CA GLU A 455 8.80 -8.78 10.66
C GLU A 455 8.71 -10.30 10.44
N GLN A 456 8.53 -10.74 9.21
CA GLN A 456 8.48 -12.16 8.81
C GLN A 456 9.84 -12.86 8.83
N MET A 457 10.92 -12.19 9.28
CA MET A 457 12.27 -12.75 9.47
C MET A 457 12.77 -13.56 8.25
N GLY A 458 13.01 -14.87 8.41
CA GLY A 458 13.42 -15.76 7.31
C GLY A 458 12.42 -15.90 6.17
N GLY A 459 11.20 -15.45 6.35
CA GLY A 459 10.18 -15.37 5.30
C GLY A 459 10.25 -14.09 4.46
N CYS A 460 10.95 -13.04 4.94
CA CYS A 460 11.13 -11.78 4.20
C CYS A 460 12.36 -11.88 3.29
N ARG A 461 12.15 -12.19 2.02
CA ARG A 461 13.21 -12.42 1.03
C ARG A 461 13.35 -11.25 0.06
N PRO A 462 14.59 -10.87 -0.34
CA PRO A 462 14.81 -9.78 -1.29
C PRO A 462 14.07 -9.93 -2.62
N GLU A 463 13.87 -11.16 -3.11
CA GLU A 463 13.11 -11.42 -4.33
C GLU A 463 11.65 -10.95 -4.22
N ASN A 464 11.03 -11.08 -3.05
CA ASN A 464 9.70 -10.53 -2.79
C ASN A 464 9.75 -9.01 -2.58
N THR A 465 10.78 -8.53 -1.85
CA THR A 465 10.95 -7.12 -1.51
C THR A 465 11.11 -6.24 -2.76
N THR A 466 11.77 -6.73 -3.81
CA THR A 466 11.94 -6.00 -5.07
C THR A 466 10.64 -5.80 -5.87
N PHE A 467 9.56 -6.51 -5.55
CA PHE A 467 8.22 -6.25 -6.11
C PHE A 467 7.43 -5.17 -5.36
N LEU A 468 7.77 -4.87 -4.12
CA LEU A 468 6.97 -3.98 -3.27
C LEU A 468 6.77 -2.57 -3.85
N PRO A 469 7.78 -1.90 -4.45
CA PRO A 469 7.60 -0.59 -5.07
C PRO A 469 6.61 -0.60 -6.23
N PHE A 470 6.46 -1.74 -6.92
CA PHE A 470 5.60 -1.89 -8.10
C PHE A 470 4.18 -2.37 -7.77
N ILE A 471 4.00 -3.03 -6.65
CA ILE A 471 2.70 -3.60 -6.24
C ILE A 471 2.18 -2.87 -5.01
N ARG A 472 2.87 -3.04 -3.86
CA ARG A 472 2.37 -2.58 -2.57
C ARG A 472 2.40 -1.05 -2.41
N ASN A 473 3.54 -0.41 -2.66
CA ASN A 473 3.66 1.05 -2.61
C ASN A 473 3.01 1.76 -3.82
N ALA A 474 2.65 1.01 -4.85
CA ALA A 474 1.88 1.55 -5.96
C ALA A 474 0.47 1.99 -5.56
N VAL A 475 -0.06 1.51 -4.43
CA VAL A 475 -1.39 1.87 -3.91
C VAL A 475 -1.37 2.70 -2.63
N GLY A 476 -0.20 2.91 -2.01
CA GLY A 476 -0.08 3.79 -0.84
C GLY A 476 0.97 3.33 0.18
N PRO A 477 0.94 3.87 1.41
CA PRO A 477 1.95 3.62 2.43
C PRO A 477 2.05 2.15 2.84
N ALA A 478 3.27 1.72 3.19
CA ALA A 478 3.54 0.36 3.65
C ALA A 478 4.53 0.34 4.82
N ASP A 479 4.11 -0.18 5.96
CA ASP A 479 5.04 -0.43 7.07
C ASP A 479 5.76 -1.77 6.86
N PHE A 480 6.96 -1.69 6.30
CA PHE A 480 7.83 -2.83 6.04
C PHE A 480 8.68 -3.23 7.24
N THR A 481 8.81 -2.37 8.24
CA THR A 481 9.71 -2.53 9.39
C THR A 481 11.19 -2.71 9.02
N PRO A 482 11.81 -1.81 8.21
CA PRO A 482 13.19 -1.97 7.75
C PRO A 482 14.23 -1.74 8.86
N GLY A 483 15.53 -1.95 8.52
CA GLY A 483 16.66 -1.48 9.33
C GLY A 483 17.42 -2.56 10.09
N GLY A 484 17.19 -3.84 9.80
CA GLY A 484 18.01 -4.90 10.40
C GLY A 484 19.49 -4.70 10.07
N MET A 485 20.35 -4.66 11.12
CA MET A 485 21.80 -4.46 11.02
C MET A 485 22.58 -5.78 11.00
N ASN A 486 21.97 -6.88 11.37
CA ASN A 486 22.53 -8.22 11.22
C ASN A 486 22.16 -8.76 9.83
N ASN A 487 22.95 -8.40 8.82
CA ASN A 487 22.66 -8.67 7.41
C ASN A 487 23.26 -9.98 6.94
N MET A 488 22.48 -10.76 6.19
CA MET A 488 22.87 -12.06 5.67
C MET A 488 22.36 -12.27 4.25
N GLN A 489 23.12 -13.01 3.44
CA GLN A 489 22.58 -13.49 2.16
C GLN A 489 21.58 -14.65 2.43
N PRO A 490 20.54 -14.81 1.60
CA PRO A 490 19.49 -15.81 1.82
C PRO A 490 19.99 -17.24 2.02
N ASP A 491 21.03 -17.67 1.28
CA ASP A 491 21.66 -18.97 1.39
C ASP A 491 22.47 -19.17 2.69
N ARG A 492 22.71 -18.08 3.43
CA ARG A 492 23.49 -18.06 4.68
C ARG A 492 22.67 -17.61 5.88
N TYR A 493 21.37 -17.43 5.71
CA TYR A 493 20.51 -16.96 6.79
C TYR A 493 20.51 -17.93 7.98
N ARG A 494 20.89 -17.43 9.15
CA ARG A 494 20.98 -18.15 10.41
C ARG A 494 20.70 -17.16 11.54
N ALA A 495 19.46 -16.73 11.66
CA ALA A 495 19.07 -15.73 12.65
C ALA A 495 17.80 -16.14 13.38
N ASP A 496 17.74 -15.81 14.66
CA ASP A 496 16.61 -16.01 15.54
C ASP A 496 16.64 -14.99 16.67
N ARG A 497 15.50 -14.63 17.25
CA ARG A 497 15.46 -13.74 18.40
C ARG A 497 16.29 -14.31 19.56
N PRO A 498 17.03 -13.49 20.27
CA PRO A 498 17.13 -12.01 20.18
C PRO A 498 18.14 -11.51 19.13
N ASN A 499 18.78 -12.39 18.36
CA ASN A 499 19.75 -12.06 17.32
C ASN A 499 19.10 -12.10 15.92
N SER A 500 17.96 -11.44 15.78
CA SER A 500 17.24 -11.34 14.50
C SER A 500 18.15 -10.86 13.38
N GLY A 501 17.87 -11.28 12.15
CA GLY A 501 18.67 -10.96 10.97
C GLY A 501 17.80 -10.56 9.79
N ALA A 502 18.35 -9.71 8.94
CA ALA A 502 17.73 -9.26 7.70
C ALA A 502 18.43 -9.90 6.48
N MET A 503 17.65 -10.43 5.55
CA MET A 503 18.19 -10.88 4.28
C MET A 503 18.51 -9.71 3.36
N GLY A 504 19.57 -9.85 2.55
CA GLY A 504 20.12 -8.78 1.71
C GLY A 504 21.29 -8.07 2.38
N THR A 505 21.93 -7.17 1.63
CA THR A 505 23.11 -6.45 2.12
C THR A 505 22.75 -5.32 3.09
N ARG A 506 23.77 -4.78 3.78
CA ARG A 506 23.66 -3.58 4.59
C ARG A 506 23.14 -2.39 3.76
N ALA A 507 23.69 -2.19 2.59
CA ALA A 507 23.28 -1.11 1.70
C ALA A 507 21.86 -1.30 1.16
N PHE A 508 21.41 -2.56 0.96
CA PHE A 508 20.00 -2.88 0.66
C PHE A 508 19.06 -2.40 1.76
N GLN A 509 19.34 -2.73 3.02
CA GLN A 509 18.50 -2.32 4.15
C GLN A 509 18.46 -0.78 4.31
N MET A 510 19.57 -0.10 4.07
CA MET A 510 19.63 1.37 4.09
C MET A 510 18.81 1.97 2.94
N ALA A 511 18.88 1.39 1.75
CA ALA A 511 18.14 1.84 0.57
C ALA A 511 16.63 1.74 0.74
N LEU A 512 16.13 0.77 1.51
CA LEU A 512 14.69 0.58 1.75
C LEU A 512 14.02 1.82 2.36
N TYR A 513 14.73 2.61 3.17
CA TYR A 513 14.19 3.85 3.73
C TYR A 513 13.91 4.93 2.69
N VAL A 514 14.58 4.86 1.54
CA VAL A 514 14.33 5.75 0.40
C VAL A 514 13.36 5.12 -0.61
N VAL A 515 13.53 3.83 -0.90
CA VAL A 515 12.76 3.11 -1.92
C VAL A 515 11.32 2.93 -1.50
N LEU A 516 11.07 2.48 -0.26
CA LEU A 516 9.73 2.21 0.23
C LEU A 516 9.08 3.49 0.80
N GLU A 517 7.78 3.52 0.78
CA GLU A 517 6.96 4.67 1.14
C GLU A 517 6.08 4.33 2.33
N SER A 518 6.22 5.11 3.39
CA SER A 518 5.40 5.02 4.60
C SER A 518 5.43 6.36 5.33
N GLY A 519 4.31 6.78 5.89
CA GLY A 519 4.28 7.96 6.77
C GLY A 519 4.98 7.71 8.09
N VAL A 520 5.09 6.44 8.50
CA VAL A 520 5.93 6.01 9.62
C VAL A 520 6.91 4.94 9.13
N GLN A 521 8.13 4.96 9.63
CA GLN A 521 9.15 3.97 9.29
C GLN A 521 9.80 3.45 10.57
N MET A 522 9.75 2.13 10.76
CA MET A 522 10.38 1.47 11.90
C MET A 522 11.91 1.41 11.76
N LEU A 523 12.60 1.46 12.88
CA LEU A 523 13.97 0.97 13.01
C LEU A 523 13.89 -0.36 13.77
N ALA A 524 13.97 -1.47 13.03
CA ALA A 524 13.65 -2.81 13.54
C ALA A 524 14.69 -3.40 14.50
N ASP A 525 15.96 -3.02 14.38
CA ASP A 525 17.01 -3.57 15.23
C ASP A 525 17.09 -2.86 16.61
N ASN A 526 17.80 -3.46 17.54
CA ASN A 526 17.97 -2.84 18.86
C ASN A 526 19.00 -1.69 18.84
N PRO A 527 18.90 -0.74 19.77
CA PRO A 527 19.79 0.43 19.81
C PRO A 527 21.28 0.06 19.84
N THR A 528 21.67 -1.03 20.50
CA THR A 528 23.09 -1.45 20.56
C THR A 528 23.67 -1.69 19.17
N ARG A 529 22.93 -2.36 18.29
CA ARG A 529 23.41 -2.59 16.91
C ARG A 529 23.48 -1.31 16.11
N TYR A 530 22.57 -0.38 16.33
CA TYR A 530 22.61 0.94 15.71
C TYR A 530 23.79 1.78 16.22
N TYR A 531 24.12 1.73 17.50
CA TYR A 531 25.32 2.38 18.05
C TYR A 531 26.61 1.80 17.47
N GLN A 532 26.67 0.47 17.26
CA GLN A 532 27.80 -0.19 16.61
C GLN A 532 27.96 0.18 15.13
N ASN A 533 26.92 0.74 14.48
CA ASN A 533 26.90 1.10 13.08
C ASN A 533 26.42 2.56 12.90
N GLU A 534 27.04 3.48 13.64
CA GLU A 534 26.56 4.86 13.82
C GLU A 534 26.42 5.64 12.51
N ASP A 535 27.32 5.46 11.54
CA ASP A 535 27.26 6.13 10.24
C ASP A 535 26.06 5.68 9.40
N CYS A 536 25.75 4.37 9.40
CA CYS A 536 24.52 3.84 8.78
C CYS A 536 23.26 4.38 9.50
N THR A 537 23.29 4.40 10.83
CA THR A 537 22.19 4.90 11.68
C THR A 537 21.91 6.38 11.42
N ARG A 538 22.96 7.21 11.32
CA ARG A 538 22.82 8.64 10.98
C ARG A 538 22.21 8.85 9.61
N PHE A 539 22.58 8.02 8.61
CA PHE A 539 21.94 8.06 7.30
C PHE A 539 20.46 7.72 7.45
N ILE A 540 20.11 6.56 8.04
CA ILE A 540 18.72 6.12 8.23
C ILE A 540 17.90 7.20 8.96
N ALA A 541 18.41 7.76 10.03
CA ALA A 541 17.74 8.81 10.79
C ALA A 541 17.51 10.09 9.97
N SER A 542 18.40 10.41 9.03
CA SER A 542 18.31 11.61 8.18
C SER A 542 17.31 11.48 7.01
N VAL A 543 16.93 10.26 6.60
CA VAL A 543 16.01 10.06 5.48
C VAL A 543 14.59 10.50 5.87
N PRO A 544 13.93 11.41 5.14
CA PRO A 544 12.56 11.81 5.43
C PRO A 544 11.54 10.67 5.20
N THR A 545 10.38 10.76 5.84
CA THR A 545 9.24 9.87 5.58
C THR A 545 8.23 10.48 4.58
N THR A 546 8.39 11.76 4.24
CA THR A 546 7.53 12.48 3.28
C THR A 546 8.38 13.22 2.25
N TRP A 547 7.87 13.36 1.04
CA TRP A 547 8.64 13.80 -0.11
C TRP A 547 7.95 14.89 -0.92
N ASP A 548 8.73 15.80 -1.48
CA ASP A 548 8.22 16.83 -2.39
C ASP A 548 8.17 16.34 -3.83
N GLU A 549 9.11 15.43 -4.19
CA GLU A 549 9.24 14.89 -5.54
C GLU A 549 9.85 13.49 -5.49
N THR A 550 9.37 12.59 -6.34
CA THR A 550 9.92 11.26 -6.57
C THR A 550 10.22 11.07 -8.05
N ARG A 551 11.40 10.56 -8.37
CA ARG A 551 11.80 10.15 -9.71
C ARG A 551 12.30 8.72 -9.70
N CYS A 552 11.76 7.89 -10.56
CA CYS A 552 12.29 6.56 -10.82
C CYS A 552 13.39 6.66 -11.88
N LEU A 553 14.63 6.50 -11.47
CA LEU A 553 15.78 6.64 -12.38
C LEU A 553 15.93 5.41 -13.28
N GLU A 554 15.84 4.23 -12.68
CA GLU A 554 15.93 2.94 -13.36
C GLU A 554 15.02 1.92 -12.66
N ALA A 555 14.31 1.10 -13.45
CA ALA A 555 13.46 0.05 -12.89
C ALA A 555 13.17 -1.07 -13.87
N LYS A 556 13.08 -2.28 -13.34
CA LYS A 556 12.43 -3.43 -13.96
C LYS A 556 11.69 -4.22 -12.90
N ALA A 557 10.40 -4.38 -13.06
CA ALA A 557 9.52 -4.95 -12.04
C ALA A 557 10.04 -6.31 -11.53
N GLY A 558 10.19 -6.43 -10.18
CA GLY A 558 10.70 -7.60 -9.51
C GLY A 558 12.19 -7.90 -9.68
N GLU A 559 12.92 -7.12 -10.47
CA GLU A 559 14.35 -7.30 -10.66
C GLU A 559 15.16 -6.26 -9.90
N TYR A 560 14.90 -4.98 -10.15
CA TYR A 560 15.57 -3.87 -9.47
C TYR A 560 14.78 -2.57 -9.59
N VAL A 561 15.08 -1.63 -8.72
CA VAL A 561 14.55 -0.27 -8.77
C VAL A 561 15.57 0.71 -8.18
N VAL A 562 15.68 1.88 -8.81
CA VAL A 562 16.43 3.01 -8.31
C VAL A 562 15.55 4.24 -8.34
N VAL A 563 15.37 4.87 -7.17
CA VAL A 563 14.61 6.11 -7.04
C VAL A 563 15.45 7.24 -6.49
N ALA A 564 15.19 8.45 -6.95
CA ALA A 564 15.67 9.69 -6.35
C ALA A 564 14.47 10.46 -5.80
N LYS A 565 14.53 10.85 -4.52
CA LYS A 565 13.44 11.55 -3.83
C LYS A 565 13.96 12.85 -3.22
N ARG A 566 13.20 13.92 -3.34
CA ARG A 566 13.59 15.26 -2.86
C ARG A 566 12.75 15.68 -1.67
N LYS A 567 13.42 16.28 -0.70
CA LYS A 567 12.80 16.99 0.42
C LYS A 567 13.48 18.35 0.60
N GLY A 568 12.74 19.42 0.40
CA GLY A 568 13.35 20.76 0.31
C GLY A 568 14.38 20.81 -0.84
N GLU A 569 15.63 21.10 -0.53
CA GLU A 569 16.73 21.14 -1.50
C GLU A 569 17.56 19.85 -1.53
N GLU A 570 17.36 18.94 -0.55
CA GLU A 570 18.14 17.71 -0.45
C GLU A 570 17.51 16.58 -1.27
N TRP A 571 18.36 15.81 -1.94
CA TRP A 571 17.98 14.59 -2.63
C TRP A 571 18.51 13.36 -1.91
N PHE A 572 17.71 12.32 -1.95
CA PHE A 572 18.01 10.99 -1.43
C PHE A 572 17.84 9.99 -2.56
N ILE A 573 18.87 9.15 -2.78
CA ILE A 573 18.80 8.08 -3.78
C ILE A 573 18.81 6.75 -3.06
N GLY A 574 17.93 5.83 -3.46
CA GLY A 574 17.92 4.45 -3.01
C GLY A 574 17.82 3.51 -4.20
N GLY A 575 18.66 2.47 -4.23
CA GLY A 575 18.61 1.42 -5.23
C GLY A 575 18.71 0.04 -4.60
N ILE A 576 17.88 -0.89 -5.06
CA ILE A 576 17.86 -2.29 -4.63
C ILE A 576 17.80 -3.24 -5.82
N THR A 577 18.39 -4.43 -5.68
CA THR A 577 18.32 -5.51 -6.67
C THR A 577 17.98 -6.85 -6.02
N ASN A 578 17.41 -7.75 -6.82
CA ASN A 578 17.15 -9.14 -6.43
C ASN A 578 18.44 -9.98 -6.37
N ASN A 579 18.35 -11.30 -6.49
CA ASN A 579 19.49 -12.20 -6.43
C ASN A 579 20.50 -12.09 -7.62
N THR A 580 20.26 -11.16 -8.55
CA THR A 580 21.17 -10.90 -9.68
C THR A 580 21.99 -9.63 -9.43
N PRO A 581 23.33 -9.70 -9.40
CA PRO A 581 24.19 -8.51 -9.34
C PRO A 581 23.96 -7.60 -10.56
N ARG A 582 24.11 -6.28 -10.39
CA ARG A 582 23.86 -5.30 -11.47
C ARG A 582 24.85 -4.17 -11.44
N ASP A 583 25.28 -3.77 -12.64
CA ASP A 583 26.01 -2.53 -12.90
C ASP A 583 25.09 -1.54 -13.58
N LEU A 584 24.93 -0.36 -13.01
CA LEU A 584 24.08 0.71 -13.52
C LEU A 584 24.90 1.99 -13.72
N ASN A 585 24.52 2.77 -14.74
CA ASN A 585 25.01 4.13 -14.96
C ASN A 585 23.83 5.10 -14.86
N LEU A 586 23.77 5.83 -13.76
CA LEU A 586 22.67 6.74 -13.46
C LEU A 586 23.02 8.16 -13.90
N ASN A 587 22.10 8.82 -14.58
CA ASN A 587 22.21 10.22 -14.91
C ASN A 587 21.61 11.09 -13.80
N LEU A 588 22.34 12.11 -13.34
CA LEU A 588 21.92 13.03 -12.29
C LEU A 588 21.33 14.35 -12.85
N ASP A 589 20.66 14.32 -14.00
CA ASP A 589 20.04 15.49 -14.65
C ASP A 589 18.94 16.17 -13.82
N PHE A 590 18.44 15.50 -12.80
CA PHE A 590 17.44 16.05 -11.89
C PHE A 590 18.01 17.07 -10.89
N LEU A 591 19.31 17.14 -10.73
CA LEU A 591 19.95 18.12 -9.86
C LEU A 591 19.82 19.55 -10.40
N SER A 592 19.81 20.53 -9.51
CA SER A 592 19.94 21.93 -9.85
C SER A 592 21.36 22.24 -10.38
N GLU A 593 21.51 23.39 -11.02
CA GLU A 593 22.84 23.87 -11.43
C GLU A 593 23.73 24.10 -10.20
N GLY A 594 25.04 23.81 -10.35
CA GLY A 594 26.03 23.96 -9.29
C GLY A 594 26.68 22.66 -8.85
N ASN A 595 27.52 22.76 -7.83
CA ASN A 595 28.18 21.62 -7.20
C ASN A 595 27.41 21.19 -5.97
N HIS A 596 27.16 19.90 -5.87
CA HIS A 596 26.48 19.25 -4.76
C HIS A 596 27.41 18.25 -4.10
N ARG A 597 27.34 18.13 -2.77
CA ARG A 597 28.07 17.10 -2.02
C ARG A 597 27.22 15.86 -1.90
N MET A 598 27.69 14.74 -2.41
CA MET A 598 27.07 13.44 -2.28
C MET A 598 27.78 12.59 -1.24
N THR A 599 27.02 12.02 -0.29
CA THR A 599 27.47 10.91 0.57
C THR A 599 26.80 9.63 0.09
N LEU A 600 27.62 8.65 -0.30
CA LEU A 600 27.19 7.41 -0.91
C LEU A 600 27.55 6.21 -0.02
N PHE A 601 26.56 5.37 0.28
CA PHE A 601 26.70 4.04 0.86
C PHE A 601 26.38 3.01 -0.21
N ARG A 602 27.27 2.07 -0.48
CA ARG A 602 27.10 1.04 -1.51
C ARG A 602 27.65 -0.30 -1.04
N ASP A 603 27.24 -1.36 -1.70
CA ASP A 603 27.79 -2.69 -1.47
C ASP A 603 29.32 -2.69 -1.57
N GLY A 604 29.97 -3.32 -0.60
CA GLY A 604 31.40 -3.59 -0.65
C GLY A 604 31.69 -4.84 -1.50
N LYS A 605 32.93 -4.98 -1.96
CA LYS A 605 33.37 -6.08 -2.85
C LYS A 605 33.06 -7.50 -2.36
N ASN A 606 32.81 -7.67 -1.08
CA ASN A 606 32.49 -8.97 -0.50
C ASN A 606 31.00 -9.09 -0.09
N ALA A 607 30.15 -8.10 -0.40
CA ALA A 607 28.77 -8.06 0.07
C ALA A 607 27.93 -9.23 -0.45
N GLY A 608 28.24 -9.75 -1.63
CA GLY A 608 27.63 -10.97 -2.17
C GLY A 608 27.85 -12.23 -1.31
N TYR A 609 28.82 -12.18 -0.37
CA TYR A 609 29.13 -13.24 0.58
C TYR A 609 28.99 -12.77 2.04
N GLN A 610 29.55 -11.61 2.39
CA GLN A 610 29.49 -10.95 3.68
C GLN A 610 28.53 -9.75 3.58
N ALA A 611 27.25 -9.99 3.77
CA ALA A 611 26.19 -9.02 3.49
C ALA A 611 26.29 -7.72 4.31
N MET A 612 27.01 -7.71 5.42
CA MET A 612 27.29 -6.51 6.23
C MET A 612 28.39 -5.63 5.63
N HIS A 613 29.14 -6.10 4.59
CA HIS A 613 30.23 -5.31 3.99
C HIS A 613 29.67 -4.23 3.07
N TYR A 614 29.94 -2.99 3.42
CA TYR A 614 29.58 -1.80 2.63
C TYR A 614 30.78 -0.86 2.52
N ASN A 615 30.71 0.07 1.57
CA ASN A 615 31.64 1.17 1.44
C ASN A 615 30.89 2.50 1.55
N LYS A 616 31.49 3.46 2.26
CA LYS A 616 31.04 4.84 2.32
C LYS A 616 32.02 5.72 1.54
N ALA A 617 31.50 6.62 0.70
CA ALA A 617 32.28 7.56 -0.08
C ALA A 617 31.62 8.94 -0.07
N GLU A 618 32.44 9.98 -0.18
CA GLU A 618 31.98 11.35 -0.37
C GLU A 618 32.58 11.89 -1.67
N GLN A 619 31.75 12.52 -2.48
CA GLN A 619 32.20 13.10 -3.75
C GLN A 619 31.32 14.29 -4.12
N ASN A 620 31.87 15.18 -4.96
CA ASN A 620 31.10 16.25 -5.57
C ASN A 620 30.44 15.74 -6.84
N VAL A 621 29.19 16.13 -7.04
CA VAL A 621 28.40 15.84 -8.23
C VAL A 621 27.72 17.11 -8.71
N SER A 622 27.35 17.14 -9.98
CA SER A 622 26.60 18.25 -10.59
C SER A 622 25.53 17.70 -11.52
N LYS A 623 24.65 18.57 -11.97
CA LYS A 623 23.69 18.22 -13.01
C LYS A 623 24.41 17.61 -14.22
N GLY A 624 23.85 16.50 -14.73
CA GLY A 624 24.45 15.76 -15.85
C GLY A 624 25.62 14.87 -15.48
N SER A 625 26.07 14.82 -14.20
CA SER A 625 27.04 13.82 -13.76
C SER A 625 26.50 12.42 -13.97
N SER A 626 27.37 11.48 -14.37
CA SER A 626 27.06 10.05 -14.41
C SER A 626 27.59 9.37 -13.16
N LEU A 627 26.73 8.59 -12.51
CA LEU A 627 27.06 7.80 -11.33
C LEU A 627 27.05 6.31 -11.68
N SER A 628 28.24 5.69 -11.76
CA SER A 628 28.36 4.24 -11.94
C SER A 628 28.23 3.53 -10.61
N ILE A 629 27.29 2.60 -10.51
CA ILE A 629 26.97 1.83 -9.31
C ILE A 629 26.98 0.34 -9.62
N HIS A 630 27.69 -0.41 -8.79
CA HIS A 630 27.58 -1.86 -8.70
C HIS A 630 26.72 -2.22 -7.49
N MET A 631 25.70 -3.05 -7.69
CA MET A 631 24.92 -3.71 -6.64
C MET A 631 25.21 -5.20 -6.69
N GLU A 632 25.63 -5.77 -5.58
CA GLU A 632 25.79 -7.22 -5.42
C GLU A 632 24.43 -7.93 -5.37
N ARG A 633 24.43 -9.25 -5.47
CA ARG A 633 23.20 -10.05 -5.30
C ARG A 633 22.48 -9.69 -4.00
N ASN A 634 21.16 -9.46 -4.08
CA ASN A 634 20.36 -9.01 -2.95
C ASN A 634 20.93 -7.76 -2.28
N GLY A 635 21.51 -6.92 -3.11
CA GLY A 635 22.26 -5.75 -2.71
C GLY A 635 21.60 -4.44 -3.07
N GLY A 636 22.33 -3.36 -2.77
CA GLY A 636 21.81 -2.02 -3.02
C GLY A 636 22.83 -0.90 -2.77
N PHE A 637 22.31 0.31 -2.83
CA PHE A 637 23.03 1.51 -2.43
C PHE A 637 22.06 2.58 -1.96
N ALA A 638 22.57 3.50 -1.16
CA ALA A 638 21.83 4.65 -0.69
C ALA A 638 22.73 5.90 -0.70
N ALA A 639 22.18 7.06 -1.03
CA ALA A 639 22.94 8.30 -1.05
C ALA A 639 22.11 9.50 -0.59
N THR A 640 22.80 10.51 -0.05
CA THR A 640 22.27 11.86 0.14
C THR A 640 23.04 12.83 -0.73
N ILE A 641 22.35 13.83 -1.30
CA ILE A 641 22.95 14.91 -2.09
C ILE A 641 22.43 16.25 -1.54
N LYS A 642 23.39 17.11 -1.14
CA LYS A 642 23.14 18.43 -0.51
C LYS A 642 23.75 19.55 -1.31
#